data_be271625b642ef757e78d82fd23df746
#
_entry.id   be271625b642ef757e78d82fd23df746
#
_cell.length_a   1.000
_cell.length_b   1.000
_cell.length_c   1.000
_cell.angle_alpha   90.00
_cell.angle_beta   90.00
_cell.angle_gamma   90.00
#
_symmetry.space_group_name_H-M   'P 1'
#
loop_
_entity.id
_entity.type
_entity.pdbx_description
1 polymer ?
#
loop_
_entity_poly.entity_id
_entity_poly.type
_entity_poly.pdbx_seq_one_letter_code
_entity_poly.pdbx_strand_id
1 'polypeptide(L)'
;MSIHPAVGFARVGNSRDAFYFGPDVVGQLPRGPFKDAKGAMAKQAARFRIYGYDAQGRVLGEVTSAEASIEWRVDVANTKAAWYSIDEAFDIPDSPSVPLRNADVVDRSSLVVHATPRRLRGGGAGPLPLDGGDFAGRAVTLGEVLTDERGRLVVMPGSGEAYSVPGADPLGGFADNDGWTDNTCDGPIRATVRIGGRTLEAEPAWVVCASPNYAPGIPAGLVTLHDSVESALFEAGRMPVGATDFTRDVWPIFERITDLQWVNAGYLDSHGFGSLQDWTQQRWRERLADATTVNEPFRSMVADGFRDPAFTEVQPTLEPQMYGDAVTMPPNLVEPRQWLALTPLQYRHLKAWARGDFTDRRRPVVTRLSDVPLDEQPATLDKASMNACLGGAFHPGVEFPWIARVDWLWTSDLRLRLGSTSPDAGNWGPELTSATALSRRGPLSKLGPGGVTQWMGVPWHADSASCRVGYQKALSLVLPGFWPARIPNHVLSEADYRIVVDTDRTLAERRRAFRTRREWERFIAQPTRPPTLALMVREWFKQGVVRDRPGPTDGRFPSRMKVESDAGYDVEPPTEYGAWMWVPQLPMFPFVVANSNDNSLRSVDRRGRQVPLGLSAALGRPEGITRDGSGNLYVCCLDANIVARVTPTGVVSTFAQGLENPVSITIDGEGNLYVANYTTAGWIAKITPSGDASTLVAPSAGLVQPIGLVMSPDGALLVSNAGPGTVARVDPVSGAVLDPAWIAGLDGPRGMVFDASFHLYLGVRWTNTVNRYDVDGNALPITFTGTALGEPFGVAVDASDRIYVSNSARNVVNRIVVSGDSGVVSDFATGLPNPGGIVFNG
;
A
#
# COMPACT_ATOMS: atom_id res chain seq x y z
N MET A 1 28.17 15.33 -22.32
CA MET A 1 27.40 14.09 -22.55
C MET A 1 27.22 13.37 -21.23
N SER A 2 26.06 12.74 -21.01
CA SER A 2 25.79 11.99 -19.80
C SER A 2 25.03 10.71 -20.11
N ILE A 3 25.24 9.66 -19.32
CA ILE A 3 24.55 8.37 -19.44
C ILE A 3 23.27 8.43 -18.60
N HIS A 4 22.14 7.96 -19.16
CA HIS A 4 20.85 7.89 -18.48
C HIS A 4 20.20 6.51 -18.66
N PRO A 5 19.52 5.98 -17.61
CA PRO A 5 19.34 6.57 -16.29
C PRO A 5 20.67 6.69 -15.51
N ALA A 6 20.74 7.66 -14.59
CA ALA A 6 21.90 7.87 -13.71
C ALA A 6 22.15 6.64 -12.81
N VAL A 7 21.07 5.98 -12.37
CA VAL A 7 21.08 4.67 -11.70
C VAL A 7 20.06 3.77 -12.39
N GLY A 8 20.53 2.70 -13.02
CA GLY A 8 19.69 1.71 -13.71
C GLY A 8 19.50 0.46 -12.88
N PHE A 9 18.29 -0.07 -12.82
CA PHE A 9 17.95 -1.29 -12.08
C PHE A 9 17.70 -2.46 -13.03
N ALA A 10 18.57 -3.48 -12.93
CA ALA A 10 18.32 -4.81 -13.44
C ALA A 10 17.87 -5.73 -12.29
N ARG A 11 17.09 -6.78 -12.59
CA ARG A 11 16.59 -7.69 -11.56
C ARG A 11 16.75 -9.12 -11.99
N VAL A 12 17.34 -9.94 -11.12
CA VAL A 12 17.68 -11.34 -11.41
C VAL A 12 16.45 -12.15 -11.85
N GLY A 13 16.72 -13.16 -12.68
CA GLY A 13 15.73 -14.08 -13.21
C GLY A 13 16.41 -15.33 -13.74
N ASN A 14 15.79 -16.51 -13.53
CA ASN A 14 16.38 -17.79 -13.97
C ASN A 14 15.95 -18.24 -15.37
N SER A 15 15.10 -17.46 -16.06
CA SER A 15 14.80 -17.72 -17.46
C SER A 15 16.03 -17.44 -18.33
N ARG A 16 16.28 -18.31 -19.30
CA ARG A 16 17.34 -18.14 -20.31
C ARG A 16 16.87 -17.27 -21.48
N ASP A 17 15.57 -17.32 -21.76
CA ASP A 17 15.01 -16.80 -23.02
C ASP A 17 14.11 -15.56 -22.81
N ALA A 18 13.49 -15.43 -21.62
CA ALA A 18 12.56 -14.35 -21.33
C ALA A 18 13.22 -13.22 -20.53
N PHE A 19 13.03 -12.01 -21.03
CA PHE A 19 13.38 -10.78 -20.29
C PHE A 19 12.42 -9.64 -20.64
N TYR A 20 12.41 -8.61 -19.83
CA TYR A 20 11.68 -7.37 -20.07
C TYR A 20 12.52 -6.18 -19.59
N PHE A 21 12.16 -4.97 -20.03
CA PHE A 21 12.81 -3.74 -19.58
C PHE A 21 12.08 -3.10 -18.41
N GLY A 22 12.81 -2.45 -17.52
CA GLY A 22 12.29 -1.49 -16.57
C GLY A 22 11.60 -0.30 -17.27
N PRO A 23 10.88 0.56 -16.51
CA PRO A 23 10.16 1.70 -17.09
C PRO A 23 11.09 2.77 -17.63
N ASP A 24 10.76 3.34 -18.79
CA ASP A 24 11.42 4.52 -19.38
C ASP A 24 10.72 5.85 -18.97
N VAL A 25 9.48 5.79 -18.47
CA VAL A 25 8.71 6.94 -17.97
C VAL A 25 8.04 6.63 -16.63
N VAL A 26 7.84 7.66 -15.83
CA VAL A 26 7.25 7.54 -14.49
C VAL A 26 5.84 6.95 -14.57
N GLY A 27 5.52 5.98 -13.72
CA GLY A 27 4.22 5.31 -13.67
C GLY A 27 3.98 4.26 -14.75
N GLN A 28 4.90 4.08 -15.69
CA GLN A 28 4.80 3.02 -16.68
C GLN A 28 4.99 1.65 -16.04
N LEU A 29 4.02 0.76 -16.29
CA LEU A 29 4.15 -0.64 -15.89
C LEU A 29 5.05 -1.39 -16.89
N PRO A 30 6.00 -2.21 -16.41
CA PRO A 30 6.78 -3.09 -17.27
C PRO A 30 5.87 -4.03 -18.08
N ARG A 31 6.29 -4.35 -19.29
CA ARG A 31 5.57 -5.28 -20.17
C ARG A 31 6.30 -6.61 -20.19
N GLY A 32 5.66 -7.65 -19.59
CA GLY A 32 6.18 -9.01 -19.58
C GLY A 32 6.19 -9.71 -20.94
N PRO A 33 6.67 -10.94 -21.00
CA PRO A 33 6.41 -11.99 -19.98
C PRO A 33 7.25 -11.80 -18.71
N PHE A 34 6.63 -12.09 -17.56
CA PHE A 34 7.34 -12.08 -16.26
C PHE A 34 7.84 -13.47 -15.87
N LYS A 35 7.29 -14.51 -16.51
CA LYS A 35 7.80 -15.88 -16.50
C LYS A 35 7.77 -16.43 -17.93
N ASP A 36 8.67 -17.36 -18.23
CA ASP A 36 8.67 -18.09 -19.50
C ASP A 36 7.65 -19.25 -19.48
N ALA A 37 7.55 -19.95 -20.61
CA ALA A 37 6.63 -21.07 -20.75
C ALA A 37 6.93 -22.28 -19.85
N LYS A 38 8.10 -22.30 -19.23
CA LYS A 38 8.53 -23.34 -18.28
C LYS A 38 8.36 -22.90 -16.83
N GLY A 39 7.81 -21.69 -16.59
CA GLY A 39 7.62 -21.11 -15.27
C GLY A 39 8.88 -20.49 -14.67
N ALA A 40 9.99 -20.38 -15.40
CA ALA A 40 11.18 -19.69 -14.92
C ALA A 40 10.93 -18.16 -14.93
N MET A 41 11.49 -17.47 -13.92
CA MET A 41 11.34 -16.03 -13.77
C MET A 41 12.11 -15.28 -14.85
N ALA A 42 11.43 -14.38 -15.56
CA ALA A 42 12.06 -13.52 -16.56
C ALA A 42 12.97 -12.48 -15.89
N LYS A 43 14.07 -12.16 -16.56
CA LYS A 43 15.02 -11.12 -16.11
C LYS A 43 14.45 -9.72 -16.40
N GLN A 44 14.61 -8.77 -15.47
CA GLN A 44 14.46 -7.36 -15.82
C GLN A 44 15.81 -6.80 -16.26
N ALA A 45 15.89 -6.34 -17.50
CA ALA A 45 17.08 -5.70 -18.04
C ALA A 45 17.11 -4.20 -17.74
N ALA A 46 18.28 -3.66 -17.45
CA ALA A 46 18.53 -2.22 -17.43
C ALA A 46 19.06 -1.74 -18.77
N ARG A 47 18.52 -0.64 -19.30
CA ARG A 47 18.93 -0.05 -20.57
C ARG A 47 19.44 1.36 -20.37
N PHE A 48 20.67 1.63 -20.86
CA PHE A 48 21.32 2.92 -20.75
C PHE A 48 21.45 3.59 -22.10
N ARG A 49 21.27 4.94 -22.10
CA ARG A 49 21.34 5.82 -23.26
C ARG A 49 22.33 6.94 -22.98
N ILE A 50 22.87 7.56 -24.02
CA ILE A 50 23.73 8.72 -23.90
C ILE A 50 22.98 9.94 -24.47
N TYR A 51 22.97 11.03 -23.73
CA TYR A 51 22.44 12.32 -24.22
C TYR A 51 23.57 13.33 -24.34
N GLY A 52 23.52 14.10 -25.44
CA GLY A 52 24.37 15.24 -25.71
C GLY A 52 23.80 16.53 -25.13
N TYR A 53 24.68 17.43 -24.70
CA TYR A 53 24.31 18.72 -24.12
C TYR A 53 25.16 19.82 -24.78
N ASP A 54 24.59 21.01 -24.94
CA ASP A 54 25.34 22.19 -25.32
C ASP A 54 26.11 22.80 -24.15
N ALA A 55 26.83 23.90 -24.40
CA ALA A 55 27.60 24.58 -23.36
C ALA A 55 26.76 25.26 -22.28
N GLN A 56 25.46 25.41 -22.51
CA GLN A 56 24.48 25.95 -21.55
C GLN A 56 23.74 24.84 -20.81
N GLY A 57 24.09 23.56 -21.04
CA GLY A 57 23.45 22.40 -20.40
C GLY A 57 22.10 22.00 -21.01
N ARG A 58 21.71 22.55 -22.18
CA ARG A 58 20.47 22.16 -22.85
C ARG A 58 20.66 20.86 -23.62
N VAL A 59 19.67 19.98 -23.55
CA VAL A 59 19.69 18.67 -24.22
C VAL A 59 19.66 18.86 -25.75
N LEU A 60 20.63 18.28 -26.43
CA LEU A 60 20.73 18.28 -27.91
C LEU A 60 20.06 17.06 -28.54
N GLY A 61 20.06 15.91 -27.84
CA GLY A 61 19.49 14.66 -28.32
C GLY A 61 20.16 13.42 -27.75
N GLU A 62 19.52 12.27 -27.98
CA GLU A 62 20.13 10.97 -27.72
C GLU A 62 21.25 10.70 -28.76
N VAL A 63 22.44 10.32 -28.28
CA VAL A 63 23.58 9.94 -29.14
C VAL A 63 23.52 8.46 -29.41
N THR A 64 23.48 8.07 -30.67
CA THR A 64 23.35 6.68 -31.12
C THR A 64 24.52 6.22 -31.97
N SER A 65 24.62 4.92 -32.24
CA SER A 65 25.64 4.34 -33.12
C SER A 65 25.53 4.74 -34.56
N ALA A 66 24.41 5.41 -35.00
CA ALA A 66 24.22 5.90 -36.32
C ALA A 66 25.08 7.17 -36.62
N GLU A 67 25.42 7.94 -35.59
CA GLU A 67 26.12 9.23 -35.70
C GLU A 67 27.45 9.28 -34.96
N ALA A 68 27.70 8.30 -34.06
CA ALA A 68 28.88 8.27 -33.22
C ALA A 68 29.42 6.85 -33.03
N SER A 69 30.73 6.74 -32.84
CA SER A 69 31.31 5.49 -32.32
C SER A 69 31.27 5.51 -30.83
N ILE A 70 30.51 4.58 -30.26
CA ILE A 70 30.28 4.45 -28.81
C ILE A 70 31.05 3.22 -28.32
N GLU A 71 31.90 3.38 -27.31
CA GLU A 71 32.52 2.28 -26.56
C GLU A 71 31.99 2.33 -25.11
N TRP A 72 31.23 1.31 -24.72
CA TRP A 72 30.76 1.11 -23.36
C TRP A 72 31.79 0.33 -22.54
N ARG A 73 31.92 0.63 -21.25
CA ARG A 73 32.62 -0.17 -20.25
C ARG A 73 31.73 -0.42 -19.04
N VAL A 74 31.59 -1.70 -18.70
CA VAL A 74 30.80 -2.18 -17.55
C VAL A 74 31.74 -2.89 -16.57
N ASP A 75 31.64 -2.53 -15.29
CA ASP A 75 32.51 -3.03 -14.23
C ASP A 75 31.67 -3.28 -12.98
N VAL A 76 31.38 -4.55 -12.66
CA VAL A 76 30.44 -4.93 -11.58
C VAL A 76 31.04 -6.00 -10.69
N ALA A 77 30.64 -5.97 -9.40
CA ALA A 77 31.04 -6.97 -8.42
C ALA A 77 29.91 -7.28 -7.42
N ASN A 78 30.05 -8.38 -6.69
CA ASN A 78 29.36 -8.68 -5.46
C ASN A 78 30.41 -8.82 -4.34
N THR A 79 30.31 -8.00 -3.32
CA THR A 79 31.24 -7.96 -2.19
C THR A 79 30.56 -8.28 -0.86
N LYS A 80 29.27 -8.71 -0.89
CA LYS A 80 28.46 -8.96 0.31
C LYS A 80 29.13 -9.90 1.32
N ALA A 81 29.66 -11.04 0.84
CA ALA A 81 30.31 -12.02 1.70
C ALA A 81 31.61 -11.52 2.35
N ALA A 82 32.28 -10.56 1.70
CA ALA A 82 33.49 -9.91 2.24
C ALA A 82 33.16 -8.70 3.12
N TRP A 83 31.90 -8.32 3.25
CA TRP A 83 31.50 -7.10 3.95
C TRP A 83 31.24 -7.37 5.44
N TYR A 84 30.76 -6.36 6.13
CA TYR A 84 30.37 -6.42 7.54
C TYR A 84 28.93 -6.88 7.68
N SER A 85 28.61 -7.46 8.83
CA SER A 85 27.23 -7.75 9.22
C SER A 85 26.39 -6.48 9.21
N ILE A 86 25.07 -6.63 9.03
CA ILE A 86 24.14 -5.51 8.93
C ILE A 86 22.92 -5.81 9.79
N ASP A 87 22.93 -5.31 11.01
CA ASP A 87 21.80 -5.41 11.92
C ASP A 87 20.91 -4.17 11.86
N GLU A 88 21.52 -3.01 11.68
CA GLU A 88 20.84 -1.72 11.58
C GLU A 88 21.49 -0.81 10.52
N ALA A 89 20.76 0.21 10.09
CA ALA A 89 21.33 1.25 9.23
C ALA A 89 22.29 2.13 10.02
N PHE A 90 23.49 2.39 9.52
CA PHE A 90 24.50 3.14 10.24
C PHE A 90 24.23 4.65 10.35
N ASP A 91 23.23 5.18 9.66
CA ASP A 91 22.77 6.57 9.82
C ASP A 91 21.81 6.74 10.99
N ILE A 92 21.49 5.65 11.71
CA ILE A 92 20.70 5.67 12.94
C ILE A 92 21.62 6.03 14.11
N PRO A 93 21.23 6.96 14.98
CA PRO A 93 22.01 7.30 16.17
C PRO A 93 22.25 6.06 17.05
N ASP A 94 23.45 5.97 17.62
CA ASP A 94 23.85 4.88 18.52
C ASP A 94 23.77 3.47 17.92
N SER A 95 23.75 3.36 16.58
CA SER A 95 23.82 2.08 15.89
C SER A 95 25.07 1.31 16.34
N PRO A 96 24.95 0.01 16.72
CA PRO A 96 26.06 -0.75 17.24
C PRO A 96 27.16 -0.94 16.19
N SER A 97 28.37 -1.21 16.65
CA SER A 97 29.42 -1.70 15.76
C SER A 97 29.09 -3.14 15.32
N VAL A 98 29.43 -3.49 14.12
CA VAL A 98 29.17 -4.82 13.57
C VAL A 98 30.45 -5.52 13.09
N PRO A 99 30.56 -6.85 13.30
CA PRO A 99 31.72 -7.62 12.87
C PRO A 99 31.73 -7.86 11.36
N LEU A 100 32.86 -8.33 10.87
CA LEU A 100 32.97 -8.85 9.52
C LEU A 100 32.13 -10.13 9.36
N ARG A 101 31.43 -10.28 8.25
CA ARG A 101 30.95 -11.58 7.77
C ARG A 101 32.15 -12.45 7.42
N ASN A 102 32.03 -13.76 7.65
CA ASN A 102 33.11 -14.71 7.35
C ASN A 102 34.47 -14.27 7.96
N ALA A 103 34.44 -13.86 9.25
CA ALA A 103 35.60 -13.26 9.93
C ALA A 103 36.83 -14.16 9.98
N ASP A 104 36.66 -15.47 9.92
CA ASP A 104 37.74 -16.51 9.93
C ASP A 104 38.40 -16.70 8.57
N VAL A 105 37.88 -16.13 7.49
CA VAL A 105 38.51 -16.23 6.17
C VAL A 105 39.62 -15.18 6.07
N VAL A 106 40.86 -15.64 6.08
CA VAL A 106 42.06 -14.79 6.05
C VAL A 106 42.23 -14.09 4.69
N ASP A 107 42.05 -14.83 3.61
CA ASP A 107 42.10 -14.25 2.26
C ASP A 107 40.70 -13.72 1.88
N ARG A 108 40.42 -12.51 2.25
CA ARG A 108 39.16 -11.84 2.00
C ARG A 108 38.85 -11.65 0.50
N SER A 109 39.89 -11.69 -0.36
CA SER A 109 39.66 -11.56 -1.81
C SER A 109 38.90 -12.75 -2.39
N SER A 110 38.99 -13.92 -1.78
CA SER A 110 38.23 -15.12 -2.16
C SER A 110 36.72 -15.02 -1.89
N LEU A 111 36.28 -14.01 -1.13
CA LEU A 111 34.88 -13.70 -0.86
C LEU A 111 34.29 -12.64 -1.79
N VAL A 112 35.12 -12.06 -2.67
CA VAL A 112 34.72 -10.99 -3.60
C VAL A 112 34.52 -11.57 -4.99
N VAL A 113 33.26 -11.56 -5.45
CA VAL A 113 32.96 -11.94 -6.85
C VAL A 113 33.07 -10.69 -7.71
N HIS A 114 34.21 -10.54 -8.43
CA HIS A 114 34.42 -9.41 -9.33
C HIS A 114 34.48 -9.91 -10.78
N ALA A 115 33.45 -9.53 -11.57
CA ALA A 115 33.45 -9.87 -12.98
C ALA A 115 34.57 -9.15 -13.73
N THR A 116 35.18 -9.83 -14.70
CA THR A 116 36.12 -9.17 -15.61
C THR A 116 35.41 -8.02 -16.33
N PRO A 117 35.91 -6.77 -16.24
CA PRO A 117 35.25 -5.63 -16.88
C PRO A 117 35.08 -5.84 -18.39
N ARG A 118 33.85 -5.56 -18.89
CA ARG A 118 33.49 -5.76 -20.30
C ARG A 118 33.50 -4.46 -21.06
N ARG A 119 33.92 -4.55 -22.35
CA ARG A 119 33.85 -3.45 -23.30
C ARG A 119 33.03 -3.86 -24.52
N LEU A 120 32.09 -3.01 -24.93
CA LEU A 120 31.27 -3.21 -26.11
C LEU A 120 31.36 -1.98 -27.01
N ARG A 121 31.38 -2.20 -28.32
CA ARG A 121 31.48 -1.12 -29.32
C ARG A 121 30.36 -1.22 -30.37
N GLY A 122 29.74 -0.10 -30.66
CA GLY A 122 28.72 0.02 -31.71
C GLY A 122 27.38 -0.59 -31.34
N GLY A 123 26.51 -0.77 -32.35
CA GLY A 123 25.19 -1.40 -32.20
C GLY A 123 25.23 -2.89 -32.47
N GLY A 124 24.40 -3.65 -31.79
CA GLY A 124 24.26 -5.11 -31.93
C GLY A 124 25.45 -5.92 -31.44
N ALA A 125 26.27 -5.38 -30.54
CA ALA A 125 27.41 -6.11 -29.94
C ALA A 125 27.00 -6.96 -28.75
N GLY A 126 27.64 -8.11 -28.56
CA GLY A 126 27.39 -9.04 -27.47
C GLY A 126 26.40 -10.15 -27.84
N PRO A 127 25.84 -10.90 -26.87
CA PRO A 127 26.06 -10.76 -25.42
C PRO A 127 27.48 -11.17 -24.99
N LEU A 128 28.04 -10.47 -24.00
CA LEU A 128 29.27 -10.82 -23.31
C LEU A 128 28.93 -11.14 -21.84
N PRO A 129 29.34 -12.31 -21.34
CA PRO A 129 29.05 -12.68 -19.94
C PRO A 129 29.86 -11.80 -18.97
N LEU A 130 29.25 -11.46 -17.84
CA LEU A 130 29.88 -10.84 -16.68
C LEU A 130 30.43 -11.97 -15.76
N ASP A 131 31.49 -12.63 -16.22
CA ASP A 131 32.17 -13.75 -15.58
C ASP A 131 33.63 -13.41 -15.20
N GLY A 132 34.37 -14.39 -14.72
CA GLY A 132 35.76 -14.25 -14.31
C GLY A 132 35.92 -14.00 -12.81
N GLY A 133 34.81 -13.82 -12.06
CA GLY A 133 34.81 -13.84 -10.61
C GLY A 133 34.49 -15.22 -10.05
N ASP A 134 34.94 -15.50 -8.85
CA ASP A 134 34.62 -16.71 -8.11
C ASP A 134 34.31 -16.42 -6.64
N PHE A 135 33.64 -17.36 -5.98
CA PHE A 135 33.39 -17.35 -4.55
C PHE A 135 33.98 -18.61 -3.94
N ALA A 136 35.03 -18.47 -3.15
CA ALA A 136 35.74 -19.56 -2.54
C ALA A 136 36.14 -20.66 -3.57
N GLY A 137 36.60 -20.25 -4.76
CA GLY A 137 37.00 -21.13 -5.85
C GLY A 137 35.87 -21.65 -6.75
N ARG A 138 34.61 -21.27 -6.49
CA ARG A 138 33.49 -21.59 -7.35
C ARG A 138 33.18 -20.41 -8.28
N ALA A 139 33.26 -20.63 -9.60
CA ALA A 139 32.93 -19.60 -10.59
C ALA A 139 31.50 -19.11 -10.44
N VAL A 140 31.29 -17.80 -10.45
CA VAL A 140 30.00 -17.13 -10.36
C VAL A 140 29.86 -16.15 -11.53
N THR A 141 28.75 -16.25 -12.25
CA THR A 141 28.42 -15.31 -13.33
C THR A 141 27.38 -14.28 -12.82
N LEU A 142 27.70 -12.99 -12.95
CA LEU A 142 26.89 -11.88 -12.45
C LEU A 142 25.86 -11.37 -13.48
N GLY A 143 25.81 -11.96 -14.67
CA GLY A 143 24.92 -11.60 -15.77
C GLY A 143 25.63 -11.52 -17.11
N GLU A 144 25.13 -10.69 -18.00
CA GLU A 144 25.70 -10.44 -19.33
C GLU A 144 25.37 -9.01 -19.82
N VAL A 145 26.14 -8.54 -20.79
CA VAL A 145 25.97 -7.21 -21.39
C VAL A 145 25.93 -7.27 -22.89
N LEU A 146 25.10 -6.44 -23.51
CA LEU A 146 24.98 -6.30 -24.95
C LEU A 146 24.62 -4.86 -25.32
N THR A 147 24.69 -4.52 -26.59
CA THR A 147 24.13 -3.27 -27.13
C THR A 147 22.98 -3.59 -28.07
N ASP A 148 21.95 -2.75 -28.04
CA ASP A 148 20.89 -2.79 -29.06
C ASP A 148 21.40 -2.22 -30.41
N GLU A 149 20.56 -2.27 -31.44
CA GLU A 149 20.92 -1.79 -32.78
C GLU A 149 21.27 -0.29 -32.82
N ARG A 150 20.79 0.51 -31.86
CA ARG A 150 21.09 1.92 -31.72
C ARG A 150 22.38 2.19 -30.91
N GLY A 151 23.04 1.15 -30.42
CA GLY A 151 24.23 1.24 -29.58
C GLY A 151 23.93 1.60 -28.12
N ARG A 152 22.68 1.45 -27.65
CA ARG A 152 22.33 1.59 -26.24
C ARG A 152 22.84 0.37 -25.49
N LEU A 153 23.39 0.58 -24.30
CA LEU A 153 23.81 -0.53 -23.46
C LEU A 153 22.62 -1.20 -22.80
N VAL A 154 22.59 -2.52 -22.82
CA VAL A 154 21.66 -3.37 -22.09
C VAL A 154 22.44 -4.24 -21.14
N VAL A 155 22.11 -4.17 -19.85
CA VAL A 155 22.66 -5.02 -18.79
C VAL A 155 21.59 -6.03 -18.38
N MET A 156 21.90 -7.29 -18.60
CA MET A 156 21.12 -8.45 -18.17
C MET A 156 21.69 -8.96 -16.85
N PRO A 157 20.88 -9.11 -15.80
CA PRO A 157 21.36 -9.58 -14.49
C PRO A 157 21.66 -11.07 -14.47
N GLY A 158 22.24 -11.53 -13.36
CA GLY A 158 22.46 -12.95 -13.05
C GLY A 158 21.18 -13.79 -12.99
N SER A 159 21.37 -15.11 -12.78
CA SER A 159 20.28 -16.11 -12.74
C SER A 159 19.47 -16.10 -11.45
N GLY A 160 19.81 -15.30 -10.44
CA GLY A 160 19.14 -15.27 -9.13
C GLY A 160 19.57 -16.38 -8.17
N GLU A 161 20.64 -17.07 -8.46
CA GLU A 161 21.15 -18.17 -7.63
C GLU A 161 21.89 -17.66 -6.39
N ALA A 162 21.81 -18.44 -5.31
CA ALA A 162 22.69 -18.35 -4.15
C ALA A 162 23.68 -19.50 -4.14
N TYR A 163 24.83 -19.23 -3.55
CA TYR A 163 25.95 -20.18 -3.46
C TYR A 163 26.42 -20.26 -2.02
N SER A 164 26.78 -21.48 -1.58
CA SER A 164 27.40 -21.69 -0.27
C SER A 164 28.70 -22.46 -0.39
N VAL A 165 29.62 -22.21 0.54
CA VAL A 165 30.80 -23.05 0.70
C VAL A 165 30.42 -24.42 1.28
N PRO A 166 31.19 -25.50 1.00
CA PRO A 166 30.95 -26.78 1.66
C PRO A 166 31.04 -26.64 3.20
N GLY A 167 30.01 -27.11 3.91
CA GLY A 167 29.97 -27.03 5.37
C GLY A 167 29.46 -25.69 5.92
N ALA A 168 28.96 -24.77 5.07
CA ALA A 168 28.35 -23.55 5.53
C ALA A 168 27.16 -23.85 6.46
N ASP A 169 26.98 -22.99 7.45
CA ASP A 169 25.84 -23.07 8.35
C ASP A 169 24.50 -22.95 7.60
N PRO A 170 23.44 -23.62 8.05
CA PRO A 170 22.11 -23.41 7.53
C PRO A 170 21.70 -21.94 7.64
N LEU A 171 20.95 -21.44 6.64
CA LEU A 171 20.42 -20.08 6.68
C LEU A 171 19.59 -19.85 7.95
N GLY A 172 20.01 -18.92 8.78
CA GLY A 172 19.37 -18.57 10.04
C GLY A 172 19.03 -17.10 10.19
N GLY A 173 19.85 -16.24 9.58
CA GLY A 173 19.71 -14.79 9.60
C GLY A 173 18.94 -14.25 8.40
N PHE A 174 18.25 -13.14 8.58
CA PHE A 174 17.58 -12.42 7.46
C PHE A 174 18.61 -11.73 6.54
N ALA A 175 19.72 -11.28 7.09
CA ALA A 175 20.73 -10.51 6.37
C ALA A 175 22.11 -11.13 6.37
N ASP A 176 22.51 -11.78 7.45
CA ASP A 176 23.89 -12.20 7.70
C ASP A 176 23.98 -13.71 7.80
N ASN A 177 24.56 -14.34 6.78
CA ASN A 177 24.75 -15.78 6.74
C ASN A 177 26.17 -16.07 6.21
N ASP A 178 27.04 -16.49 7.12
CA ASP A 178 28.42 -16.84 6.79
C ASP A 178 28.50 -18.06 5.88
N GLY A 179 29.48 -18.05 5.00
CA GLY A 179 29.65 -19.10 3.99
C GLY A 179 28.71 -18.99 2.78
N TRP A 180 27.90 -17.92 2.69
CA TRP A 180 26.97 -17.71 1.59
C TRP A 180 27.27 -16.47 0.74
N THR A 181 26.91 -16.56 -0.54
CA THR A 181 26.86 -15.43 -1.49
C THR A 181 25.70 -15.60 -2.46
N ASP A 182 25.43 -14.59 -3.28
CA ASP A 182 24.47 -14.64 -4.38
C ASP A 182 25.03 -13.96 -5.64
N ASN A 183 24.27 -13.94 -6.74
CA ASN A 183 24.71 -13.32 -7.98
C ASN A 183 24.00 -11.97 -8.29
N THR A 184 23.53 -11.27 -7.26
CA THR A 184 23.25 -9.83 -7.36
C THR A 184 24.59 -9.08 -7.44
N CYS A 185 24.60 -7.90 -8.03
CA CYS A 185 25.82 -7.11 -8.18
C CYS A 185 25.49 -5.64 -8.44
N ASP A 186 26.51 -4.79 -8.36
CA ASP A 186 26.40 -3.42 -8.79
C ASP A 186 27.75 -2.88 -9.28
N GLY A 187 27.69 -1.74 -9.97
CA GLY A 187 28.90 -1.05 -10.34
C GLY A 187 28.71 0.02 -11.42
N PRO A 188 29.82 0.74 -11.75
CA PRO A 188 29.80 1.86 -12.68
C PRO A 188 29.68 1.44 -14.14
N ILE A 189 28.88 2.23 -14.87
CA ILE A 189 28.76 2.22 -16.32
C ILE A 189 29.48 3.46 -16.88
N ARG A 190 30.40 3.28 -17.80
CA ARG A 190 31.14 4.36 -18.49
C ARG A 190 30.99 4.25 -20.01
N ALA A 191 31.13 5.36 -20.69
CA ALA A 191 31.13 5.37 -22.15
C ALA A 191 32.10 6.41 -22.70
N THR A 192 32.87 5.99 -23.70
CA THR A 192 33.69 6.87 -24.53
C THR A 192 32.99 7.04 -25.89
N VAL A 193 32.73 8.26 -26.28
CA VAL A 193 32.02 8.62 -27.52
C VAL A 193 32.96 9.36 -28.47
N ARG A 194 33.02 8.89 -29.70
CA ARG A 194 33.74 9.58 -30.77
C ARG A 194 32.74 10.12 -31.80
N ILE A 195 32.64 11.44 -31.90
CA ILE A 195 31.71 12.13 -32.77
C ILE A 195 32.36 13.40 -33.33
N GLY A 196 32.21 13.68 -34.65
CA GLY A 196 32.76 14.87 -35.29
C GLY A 196 34.26 15.06 -35.09
N GLY A 197 35.04 13.97 -35.05
CA GLY A 197 36.48 14.00 -34.83
C GLY A 197 36.93 14.23 -33.39
N ARG A 198 35.99 14.35 -32.44
CA ARG A 198 36.26 14.51 -30.99
C ARG A 198 36.07 13.20 -30.28
N THR A 199 36.86 12.97 -29.22
CA THR A 199 36.67 11.90 -28.27
C THR A 199 36.21 12.53 -26.94
N LEU A 200 35.05 12.07 -26.42
CA LEU A 200 34.41 12.60 -25.22
C LEU A 200 34.11 11.46 -24.28
N GLU A 201 34.36 11.66 -22.99
CA GLU A 201 33.89 10.75 -21.95
C GLU A 201 32.51 11.23 -21.51
N ALA A 202 31.55 10.30 -21.50
CA ALA A 202 30.23 10.59 -20.94
C ALA A 202 30.27 10.53 -19.41
N GLU A 203 29.49 11.38 -18.76
CA GLU A 203 29.31 11.32 -17.32
C GLU A 203 28.76 9.94 -16.93
N PRO A 204 29.37 9.23 -15.98
CA PRO A 204 29.07 7.83 -15.71
C PRO A 204 27.71 7.64 -15.06
N ALA A 205 27.16 6.44 -15.23
CA ALA A 205 25.97 5.96 -14.53
C ALA A 205 26.34 4.76 -13.64
N TRP A 206 25.36 4.25 -12.94
CA TRP A 206 25.47 3.08 -12.08
C TRP A 206 24.42 2.04 -12.45
N VAL A 207 24.78 0.75 -12.45
CA VAL A 207 23.83 -0.35 -12.53
C VAL A 207 23.75 -1.07 -11.19
N VAL A 208 22.52 -1.41 -10.76
CA VAL A 208 22.25 -2.28 -9.62
C VAL A 208 21.44 -3.47 -10.13
N CYS A 209 21.99 -4.67 -9.97
CA CYS A 209 21.34 -5.94 -10.26
C CYS A 209 20.77 -6.49 -8.95
N ALA A 210 19.50 -6.21 -8.68
CA ALA A 210 18.81 -6.52 -7.43
C ALA A 210 17.98 -7.82 -7.53
N SER A 211 17.29 -8.16 -6.44
CA SER A 211 16.32 -9.26 -6.37
C SER A 211 15.17 -9.11 -7.38
N PRO A 212 14.39 -10.17 -7.66
CA PRO A 212 13.27 -10.13 -8.61
C PRO A 212 12.21 -9.10 -8.24
N ASN A 213 11.51 -8.60 -9.25
CA ASN A 213 10.30 -7.80 -9.04
C ASN A 213 9.07 -8.73 -8.99
N TYR A 214 8.58 -9.02 -7.79
CA TYR A 214 7.40 -9.84 -7.61
C TYR A 214 6.08 -9.06 -7.76
N ALA A 215 6.14 -7.73 -7.89
CA ALA A 215 4.97 -6.90 -8.10
C ALA A 215 5.13 -5.88 -9.24
N PRO A 216 5.41 -6.33 -10.48
CA PRO A 216 5.54 -5.43 -11.63
C PRO A 216 4.23 -4.70 -11.98
N GLY A 217 3.09 -5.16 -11.46
CA GLY A 217 1.81 -4.48 -11.58
C GLY A 217 1.68 -3.22 -10.72
N ILE A 218 2.57 -3.00 -9.75
CA ILE A 218 2.62 -1.81 -8.90
C ILE A 218 3.73 -0.89 -9.41
N PRO A 219 3.42 0.34 -9.84
CA PRO A 219 4.42 1.22 -10.45
C PRO A 219 5.46 1.73 -9.45
N ALA A 220 5.04 2.03 -8.21
CA ALA A 220 5.91 2.59 -7.17
C ALA A 220 5.42 2.21 -5.77
N GLY A 221 6.32 2.16 -4.79
CA GLY A 221 5.96 2.15 -3.36
C GLY A 221 5.58 3.54 -2.86
N LEU A 222 5.10 3.66 -1.63
CA LEU A 222 4.72 4.95 -1.03
C LEU A 222 5.90 5.92 -0.98
N VAL A 223 7.07 5.43 -0.62
CA VAL A 223 8.35 6.13 -0.72
C VAL A 223 9.24 5.38 -1.70
N THR A 224 9.78 6.08 -2.67
CA THR A 224 10.69 5.52 -3.68
C THR A 224 12.14 5.90 -3.38
N LEU A 225 13.09 5.25 -4.04
CA LEU A 225 14.49 5.66 -3.97
C LEU A 225 14.66 7.12 -4.39
N HIS A 226 13.95 7.57 -5.45
CA HIS A 226 13.97 8.96 -5.88
C HIS A 226 13.56 9.91 -4.74
N ASP A 227 12.42 9.62 -4.08
CA ASP A 227 11.93 10.43 -2.97
C ASP A 227 12.94 10.49 -1.81
N SER A 228 13.60 9.35 -1.51
CA SER A 228 14.61 9.29 -0.43
C SER A 228 15.84 10.14 -0.75
N VAL A 229 16.35 10.07 -1.99
CA VAL A 229 17.53 10.83 -2.41
C VAL A 229 17.22 12.32 -2.53
N GLU A 230 16.08 12.70 -3.12
CA GLU A 230 15.65 14.11 -3.17
C GLU A 230 15.52 14.71 -1.76
N SER A 231 14.93 13.94 -0.84
CA SER A 231 14.78 14.41 0.56
C SER A 231 16.12 14.56 1.25
N ALA A 232 17.06 13.62 1.08
CA ALA A 232 18.40 13.74 1.65
C ALA A 232 19.14 14.98 1.12
N LEU A 233 19.06 15.26 -0.18
CA LEU A 233 19.65 16.46 -0.79
C LEU A 233 18.95 17.75 -0.31
N PHE A 234 17.64 17.72 -0.12
CA PHE A 234 16.88 18.84 0.42
C PHE A 234 17.29 19.14 1.85
N GLU A 235 17.31 18.14 2.72
CA GLU A 235 17.69 18.30 4.14
C GLU A 235 19.12 18.82 4.30
N ALA A 236 20.03 18.43 3.40
CA ALA A 236 21.40 18.93 3.33
C ALA A 236 21.52 20.34 2.70
N GLY A 237 20.42 20.95 2.28
CA GLY A 237 20.43 22.27 1.61
C GLY A 237 21.08 22.26 0.23
N ARG A 238 21.20 21.10 -0.40
CA ARG A 238 21.90 20.91 -1.71
C ARG A 238 20.93 20.88 -2.89
N MET A 239 19.64 20.89 -2.62
CA MET A 239 18.59 20.97 -3.65
C MET A 239 17.57 22.03 -3.26
N PRO A 240 17.29 23.02 -4.12
CA PRO A 240 16.25 23.99 -3.88
C PRO A 240 14.87 23.33 -4.09
N VAL A 241 13.91 23.65 -3.23
CA VAL A 241 12.54 23.19 -3.36
C VAL A 241 11.66 24.31 -3.87
N GLY A 242 11.00 24.07 -5.00
CA GLY A 242 10.04 24.98 -5.59
C GLY A 242 8.72 25.04 -4.82
N ALA A 243 7.77 25.83 -5.32
CA ALA A 243 6.40 25.83 -4.85
C ALA A 243 5.75 24.46 -5.05
N THR A 244 4.86 24.09 -4.12
CA THR A 244 4.16 22.81 -4.18
C THR A 244 3.20 22.76 -5.36
N ASP A 245 3.27 21.68 -6.13
CA ASP A 245 2.33 21.37 -7.19
C ASP A 245 1.55 20.09 -6.82
N PHE A 246 0.23 20.17 -6.81
CA PHE A 246 -0.60 19.05 -6.36
C PHE A 246 -0.38 17.80 -7.19
N THR A 247 -0.40 17.93 -8.52
CA THR A 247 -0.24 16.77 -9.44
C THR A 247 1.14 16.14 -9.34
N ARG A 248 2.20 16.93 -9.10
CA ARG A 248 3.59 16.45 -9.06
C ARG A 248 4.00 15.92 -7.67
N ASP A 249 3.63 16.65 -6.60
CA ASP A 249 4.25 16.47 -5.28
C ASP A 249 3.31 15.82 -4.24
N VAL A 250 1.99 15.97 -4.40
CA VAL A 250 1.02 15.54 -3.38
C VAL A 250 0.17 14.37 -3.88
N TRP A 251 -0.38 14.46 -5.08
CA TRP A 251 -1.22 13.42 -5.66
C TRP A 251 -0.56 12.02 -5.69
N PRO A 252 0.74 11.88 -6.00
CA PRO A 252 1.41 10.58 -5.96
C PRO A 252 1.36 9.89 -4.60
N ILE A 253 1.31 10.64 -3.49
CA ILE A 253 1.17 10.06 -2.15
C ILE A 253 -0.16 9.30 -2.04
N PHE A 254 -1.24 9.91 -2.50
CA PHE A 254 -2.58 9.33 -2.46
C PHE A 254 -2.77 8.16 -3.44
N GLU A 255 -2.20 8.26 -4.64
CA GLU A 255 -2.21 7.15 -5.59
C GLU A 255 -1.46 5.94 -5.05
N ARG A 256 -0.23 6.15 -4.57
CA ARG A 256 0.64 5.07 -4.08
C ARG A 256 0.07 4.40 -2.85
N ILE A 257 -0.49 5.14 -1.89
CA ILE A 257 -1.09 4.54 -0.70
C ILE A 257 -2.33 3.70 -1.05
N THR A 258 -3.13 4.15 -2.03
CA THR A 258 -4.27 3.39 -2.53
C THR A 258 -3.84 2.12 -3.27
N ASP A 259 -2.75 2.19 -4.05
CA ASP A 259 -2.23 1.03 -4.79
C ASP A 259 -1.69 -0.08 -3.87
N LEU A 260 -1.35 0.22 -2.62
CA LEU A 260 -0.96 -0.78 -1.64
C LEU A 260 -2.10 -1.79 -1.33
N GLN A 261 -3.35 -1.47 -1.64
CA GLN A 261 -4.48 -2.42 -1.53
C GLN A 261 -4.24 -3.76 -2.24
N TRP A 262 -3.39 -3.77 -3.25
CA TRP A 262 -3.13 -4.95 -4.08
C TRP A 262 -2.05 -5.87 -3.52
N VAL A 263 -1.26 -5.38 -2.59
CA VAL A 263 -0.12 -6.09 -2.01
C VAL A 263 -0.15 -6.13 -0.48
N ASN A 264 -1.20 -5.57 0.14
CA ASN A 264 -1.38 -5.51 1.58
C ASN A 264 -2.87 -5.47 1.94
N ALA A 265 -3.34 -6.45 2.73
CA ALA A 265 -4.75 -6.59 3.11
C ALA A 265 -5.26 -5.41 3.95
N GLY A 266 -4.44 -4.86 4.86
CA GLY A 266 -4.82 -3.70 5.67
C GLY A 266 -5.09 -2.45 4.83
N TYR A 267 -4.35 -2.26 3.76
CA TYR A 267 -4.59 -1.16 2.82
C TYR A 267 -5.79 -1.42 1.89
N LEU A 268 -6.15 -2.66 1.63
CA LEU A 268 -7.42 -2.94 0.96
C LEU A 268 -8.59 -2.41 1.78
N ASP A 269 -8.57 -2.64 3.08
CA ASP A 269 -9.68 -2.24 3.95
C ASP A 269 -9.71 -0.73 4.19
N SER A 270 -8.55 -0.10 4.36
CA SER A 270 -8.50 1.34 4.65
C SER A 270 -8.59 2.22 3.40
N HIS A 271 -7.94 1.85 2.32
CA HIS A 271 -7.76 2.66 1.11
C HIS A 271 -8.21 1.98 -0.19
N GLY A 272 -8.71 0.74 -0.09
CA GLY A 272 -9.06 -0.06 -1.27
C GLY A 272 -10.31 0.42 -1.98
N PHE A 273 -10.56 -0.18 -3.14
CA PHE A 273 -11.70 0.12 -3.98
C PHE A 273 -13.01 0.07 -3.22
N GLY A 274 -13.76 1.15 -3.30
CA GLY A 274 -15.04 1.30 -2.63
C GLY A 274 -14.96 1.79 -1.18
N SER A 275 -13.76 1.93 -0.59
CA SER A 275 -13.59 2.63 0.69
C SER A 275 -13.73 4.14 0.51
N LEU A 276 -13.97 4.88 1.60
CA LEU A 276 -13.98 6.35 1.52
C LEU A 276 -12.61 6.93 1.17
N GLN A 277 -11.56 6.19 1.41
CA GLN A 277 -10.18 6.60 1.14
C GLN A 277 -9.59 5.93 -0.10
N ASP A 278 -10.43 5.42 -0.98
CA ASP A 278 -10.01 5.14 -2.35
C ASP A 278 -9.76 6.48 -3.05
N TRP A 279 -8.57 7.03 -2.80
CA TRP A 279 -8.16 8.34 -3.30
C TRP A 279 -8.09 8.42 -4.82
N THR A 280 -7.99 7.28 -5.52
CA THR A 280 -7.90 7.25 -6.98
C THR A 280 -9.20 7.57 -7.70
N GLN A 281 -10.31 7.64 -7.00
CA GLN A 281 -11.58 8.05 -7.60
C GLN A 281 -11.53 9.54 -8.00
N GLN A 282 -12.05 9.86 -9.20
CA GLN A 282 -12.01 11.20 -9.77
C GLN A 282 -12.53 12.28 -8.81
N ARG A 283 -13.60 11.97 -8.07
CA ARG A 283 -14.19 12.85 -7.06
C ARG A 283 -13.21 13.31 -5.97
N TRP A 284 -12.34 12.39 -5.49
CA TRP A 284 -11.34 12.73 -4.50
C TRP A 284 -10.26 13.61 -5.11
N ARG A 285 -9.82 13.28 -6.34
CA ARG A 285 -8.83 14.10 -7.03
C ARG A 285 -9.30 15.55 -7.16
N GLU A 286 -10.56 15.78 -7.55
CA GLU A 286 -11.12 17.12 -7.69
C GLU A 286 -11.18 17.87 -6.34
N ARG A 287 -11.64 17.19 -5.30
CA ARG A 287 -11.72 17.78 -3.95
C ARG A 287 -10.37 18.05 -3.34
N LEU A 288 -9.41 17.13 -3.50
CA LEU A 288 -8.06 17.28 -2.97
C LEU A 288 -7.28 18.36 -3.75
N ALA A 289 -7.58 18.57 -5.04
CA ALA A 289 -6.97 19.62 -5.86
C ALA A 289 -7.56 21.01 -5.63
N ASP A 290 -8.64 21.13 -4.86
CA ASP A 290 -9.30 22.42 -4.58
C ASP A 290 -8.56 23.16 -3.45
N ALA A 291 -7.88 24.27 -3.81
CA ALA A 291 -7.11 25.11 -2.89
C ALA A 291 -7.97 26.09 -2.06
N THR A 292 -9.29 26.13 -2.26
CA THR A 292 -10.16 27.07 -1.55
C THR A 292 -10.14 26.87 -0.04
N THR A 293 -10.40 27.95 0.70
CA THR A 293 -10.45 27.92 2.19
C THR A 293 -11.60 27.06 2.71
N VAL A 294 -12.64 26.83 1.92
CA VAL A 294 -13.74 25.94 2.28
C VAL A 294 -13.27 24.51 2.49
N ASN A 295 -12.28 24.04 1.72
CA ASN A 295 -11.72 22.71 1.83
C ASN A 295 -10.48 22.62 2.76
N GLU A 296 -10.00 23.72 3.34
CA GLU A 296 -8.84 23.74 4.22
C GLU A 296 -9.01 22.84 5.44
N PRO A 297 -10.14 22.83 6.18
CA PRO A 297 -10.31 21.91 7.31
C PRO A 297 -10.22 20.43 6.90
N PHE A 298 -10.74 20.08 5.73
CA PHE A 298 -10.65 18.73 5.20
C PHE A 298 -9.22 18.36 4.84
N ARG A 299 -8.50 19.24 4.13
CA ARG A 299 -7.09 19.00 3.78
C ARG A 299 -6.21 18.88 5.03
N SER A 300 -6.40 19.77 6.01
CA SER A 300 -5.66 19.73 7.28
C SER A 300 -5.90 18.41 8.02
N MET A 301 -7.12 17.96 8.12
CA MET A 301 -7.45 16.69 8.77
C MET A 301 -6.83 15.50 8.04
N VAL A 302 -6.84 15.48 6.70
CA VAL A 302 -6.16 14.43 5.91
C VAL A 302 -4.66 14.47 6.16
N ALA A 303 -4.02 15.64 6.14
CA ALA A 303 -2.59 15.79 6.38
C ALA A 303 -2.18 15.37 7.80
N ASP A 304 -2.99 15.71 8.81
CA ASP A 304 -2.77 15.30 10.20
C ASP A 304 -2.97 13.80 10.45
N GLY A 305 -3.56 13.11 9.50
CA GLY A 305 -3.64 11.65 9.47
C GLY A 305 -2.31 10.97 9.11
N PHE A 306 -1.33 11.71 8.57
CA PHE A 306 -0.01 11.18 8.24
C PHE A 306 0.98 11.41 9.38
N ARG A 307 1.87 10.44 9.58
CA ARG A 307 2.94 10.50 10.56
C ARG A 307 3.94 11.58 10.17
N ASP A 308 4.27 12.45 11.13
CA ASP A 308 5.37 13.41 10.98
C ASP A 308 6.68 12.62 10.89
N PRO A 309 7.52 12.80 9.87
CA PRO A 309 8.81 12.11 9.79
C PRO A 309 9.78 12.46 10.91
N ALA A 310 9.51 13.50 11.69
CA ALA A 310 10.30 13.88 12.87
C ALA A 310 9.64 13.45 14.21
N PHE A 311 8.77 12.46 14.18
CA PHE A 311 8.06 11.97 15.37
C PHE A 311 9.02 11.41 16.43
N THR A 312 8.64 11.56 17.71
CA THR A 312 9.45 11.13 18.86
C THR A 312 8.74 10.09 19.72
N GLU A 313 7.55 9.65 19.33
CA GLU A 313 6.75 8.65 20.03
C GLU A 313 5.98 7.78 19.04
N VAL A 314 5.71 6.54 19.46
CA VAL A 314 5.03 5.58 18.62
C VAL A 314 3.61 6.03 18.29
N GLN A 315 3.30 6.14 17.01
CA GLN A 315 2.02 6.64 16.49
C GLN A 315 1.36 5.60 15.56
N PRO A 316 0.83 4.51 16.10
CA PRO A 316 0.35 3.37 15.30
C PRO A 316 -0.89 3.67 14.45
N THR A 317 -1.64 4.71 14.78
CA THR A 317 -2.87 5.08 14.09
C THR A 317 -2.67 6.07 12.95
N LEU A 318 -1.43 6.53 12.71
CA LEU A 318 -1.11 7.45 11.63
C LEU A 318 -0.62 6.73 10.38
N GLU A 319 -0.87 7.35 9.23
CA GLU A 319 -0.38 6.86 7.94
C GLU A 319 1.13 7.16 7.75
N PRO A 320 1.81 6.30 7.06
CA PRO A 320 1.43 4.94 6.71
C PRO A 320 1.36 4.03 7.94
N GLN A 321 0.36 3.14 7.99
CA GLN A 321 0.18 2.25 9.14
C GLN A 321 1.14 1.06 9.15
N MET A 322 1.99 0.95 8.17
CA MET A 322 3.08 -0.03 8.13
C MET A 322 4.28 0.45 8.93
N TYR A 323 5.04 -0.52 9.42
CA TYR A 323 6.30 -0.28 10.07
C TYR A 323 7.42 -0.73 9.14
N GLY A 324 8.50 -0.04 9.19
CA GLY A 324 9.75 -0.48 8.61
C GLY A 324 10.49 -1.45 9.56
N ASP A 325 11.77 -1.29 9.69
CA ASP A 325 12.64 -2.10 10.56
C ASP A 325 12.27 -2.01 12.03
N ALA A 326 11.62 -0.93 12.45
CA ALA A 326 11.23 -0.69 13.83
C ALA A 326 10.22 -1.69 14.41
N VAL A 327 9.63 -2.56 13.60
CA VAL A 327 8.62 -3.52 14.04
C VAL A 327 9.12 -4.49 15.11
N THR A 328 10.40 -4.81 15.12
CA THR A 328 11.05 -5.69 16.09
C THR A 328 11.69 -4.95 17.25
N MET A 329 11.71 -3.62 17.21
CA MET A 329 12.34 -2.78 18.23
C MET A 329 11.50 -2.73 19.51
N PRO A 330 12.14 -2.58 20.67
CA PRO A 330 11.42 -2.28 21.90
C PRO A 330 10.56 -1.01 21.75
N PRO A 331 9.32 -0.99 22.31
CA PRO A 331 8.41 0.14 22.14
C PRO A 331 8.92 1.50 22.63
N ASN A 332 9.97 1.52 23.42
CA ASN A 332 10.61 2.70 23.97
C ASN A 332 11.76 3.26 23.09
N LEU A 333 12.13 2.56 22.03
CA LEU A 333 13.12 3.03 21.07
C LEU A 333 12.38 3.55 19.83
N VAL A 334 12.32 4.85 19.70
CA VAL A 334 11.66 5.51 18.57
C VAL A 334 12.71 6.25 17.76
N GLU A 335 13.09 5.62 16.64
CA GLU A 335 13.96 6.24 15.65
C GLU A 335 13.19 6.38 14.32
N PRO A 336 12.87 7.62 13.89
CA PRO A 336 12.05 7.85 12.70
C PRO A 336 12.57 7.18 11.43
N ARG A 337 13.88 7.00 11.29
CA ARG A 337 14.50 6.38 10.10
C ARG A 337 14.24 4.89 9.98
N GLN A 338 13.84 4.24 11.07
CA GLN A 338 13.44 2.83 11.08
C GLN A 338 11.95 2.62 10.80
N TRP A 339 11.17 3.69 10.76
CA TRP A 339 9.74 3.63 10.56
C TRP A 339 9.36 4.04 9.14
N LEU A 340 8.40 3.37 8.55
CA LEU A 340 7.83 3.84 7.30
C LEU A 340 7.03 5.12 7.57
N ALA A 341 7.52 6.22 7.02
CA ALA A 341 6.88 7.52 7.04
C ALA A 341 7.07 8.17 5.67
N LEU A 342 6.32 9.22 5.38
CA LEU A 342 6.67 10.09 4.25
C LEU A 342 8.06 10.68 4.49
N THR A 343 8.79 10.94 3.41
CA THR A 343 10.06 11.68 3.56
C THR A 343 9.79 13.10 4.06
N PRO A 344 10.76 13.76 4.73
CA PRO A 344 10.64 15.17 5.12
C PRO A 344 10.19 16.09 4.00
N LEU A 345 10.66 15.85 2.77
CA LEU A 345 10.26 16.63 1.60
C LEU A 345 8.80 16.36 1.17
N GLN A 346 8.38 15.09 1.11
CA GLN A 346 6.97 14.73 0.84
C GLN A 346 6.04 15.33 1.89
N TYR A 347 6.40 15.24 3.17
CA TYR A 347 5.61 15.77 4.27
C TYR A 347 5.52 17.30 4.23
N ARG A 348 6.60 17.99 3.88
CA ARG A 348 6.59 19.44 3.64
C ARG A 348 5.57 19.81 2.55
N HIS A 349 5.57 19.11 1.44
CA HIS A 349 4.59 19.35 0.37
C HIS A 349 3.15 19.05 0.82
N LEU A 350 2.96 17.97 1.57
CA LEU A 350 1.66 17.64 2.17
C LEU A 350 1.17 18.74 3.13
N LYS A 351 2.03 19.31 3.96
CA LYS A 351 1.67 20.41 4.86
C LYS A 351 1.41 21.73 4.13
N ALA A 352 2.12 22.03 3.05
CA ALA A 352 1.82 23.17 2.19
C ALA A 352 0.45 23.02 1.51
N TRP A 353 0.17 21.83 0.98
CA TRP A 353 -1.13 21.48 0.41
C TRP A 353 -2.27 21.60 1.44
N ALA A 354 -2.06 21.16 2.66
CA ALA A 354 -3.06 21.27 3.73
C ALA A 354 -3.54 22.71 3.94
N ARG A 355 -2.61 23.67 3.88
CA ARG A 355 -2.90 25.11 4.02
C ARG A 355 -3.42 25.80 2.76
N GLY A 356 -3.56 25.07 1.64
CA GLY A 356 -3.94 25.64 0.35
C GLY A 356 -2.81 26.35 -0.41
N ASP A 357 -1.55 26.21 0.07
CA ASP A 357 -0.38 26.81 -0.55
C ASP A 357 0.20 25.89 -1.64
N PHE A 358 -0.54 25.75 -2.73
CA PHE A 358 -0.17 24.91 -3.87
C PHE A 358 -0.80 25.36 -5.17
N THR A 359 -0.27 24.83 -6.28
CA THR A 359 -0.86 24.91 -7.63
C THR A 359 -1.23 23.51 -8.11
N ASP A 360 -2.16 23.38 -9.05
CA ASP A 360 -2.43 22.12 -9.78
C ASP A 360 -2.14 22.29 -11.26
N ARG A 361 -0.97 21.84 -11.69
CA ARG A 361 -0.55 21.88 -13.09
C ARG A 361 -0.76 20.50 -13.70
N ARG A 362 -1.98 20.22 -14.14
CA ARG A 362 -2.29 18.95 -14.79
C ARG A 362 -1.43 18.79 -16.05
N ARG A 363 -0.70 17.69 -16.13
CA ARG A 363 0.05 17.29 -17.32
C ARG A 363 -0.61 16.08 -17.96
N PRO A 364 -0.57 15.94 -19.30
CA PRO A 364 -0.99 14.71 -19.97
C PRO A 364 -0.24 13.50 -19.41
N VAL A 365 -0.92 12.37 -19.27
CA VAL A 365 -0.26 11.10 -18.93
C VAL A 365 0.61 10.69 -20.11
N VAL A 366 1.90 10.63 -19.90
CA VAL A 366 2.88 10.20 -20.89
C VAL A 366 3.15 8.71 -20.71
N THR A 367 3.05 7.94 -21.78
CA THR A 367 3.26 6.49 -21.76
C THR A 367 4.49 6.03 -22.51
N ARG A 368 5.13 6.90 -23.25
CA ARG A 368 6.33 6.62 -24.04
C ARG A 368 7.34 7.75 -23.89
N LEU A 369 8.62 7.43 -23.84
CA LEU A 369 9.68 8.42 -23.76
C LEU A 369 9.67 9.38 -24.96
N SER A 370 9.28 8.91 -26.16
CA SER A 370 9.16 9.75 -27.36
C SER A 370 8.12 10.87 -27.24
N ASP A 371 7.18 10.75 -26.33
CA ASP A 371 6.11 11.71 -26.09
C ASP A 371 6.51 12.77 -25.03
N VAL A 372 7.66 12.56 -24.38
CA VAL A 372 8.27 13.50 -23.43
C VAL A 372 9.08 14.55 -24.22
N PRO A 373 8.98 15.85 -23.89
CA PRO A 373 9.85 16.88 -24.47
C PRO A 373 11.32 16.48 -24.37
N LEU A 374 12.09 16.76 -25.41
CA LEU A 374 13.47 16.29 -25.54
C LEU A 374 14.34 16.70 -24.35
N ASP A 375 14.19 17.90 -23.88
CA ASP A 375 14.91 18.46 -22.72
C ASP A 375 14.53 17.81 -21.38
N GLU A 376 13.36 17.19 -21.27
CA GLU A 376 12.89 16.49 -20.08
C GLU A 376 13.20 14.97 -20.11
N GLN A 377 13.60 14.40 -21.26
CA GLN A 377 13.81 12.95 -21.41
C GLN A 377 14.88 12.38 -20.46
N PRO A 378 16.06 13.00 -20.29
CA PRO A 378 17.08 12.51 -19.39
C PRO A 378 16.58 12.40 -17.94
N ALA A 379 16.01 13.47 -17.41
CA ALA A 379 15.47 13.52 -16.06
C ALA A 379 14.28 12.54 -15.86
N THR A 380 13.48 12.33 -16.93
CA THR A 380 12.39 11.34 -16.91
C THR A 380 12.92 9.93 -16.79
N LEU A 381 13.99 9.57 -17.50
CA LEU A 381 14.64 8.25 -17.38
C LEU A 381 15.20 8.03 -15.98
N ASP A 382 15.89 9.02 -15.41
CA ASP A 382 16.46 8.95 -14.07
C ASP A 382 15.36 8.74 -13.03
N LYS A 383 14.32 9.57 -13.10
CA LYS A 383 13.16 9.49 -12.19
C LYS A 383 12.38 8.17 -12.34
N ALA A 384 12.14 7.71 -13.56
CA ALA A 384 11.41 6.47 -13.81
C ALA A 384 12.13 5.25 -13.23
N SER A 385 13.46 5.18 -13.44
CA SER A 385 14.29 4.11 -12.91
C SER A 385 14.32 4.10 -11.39
N MET A 386 14.53 5.25 -10.75
CA MET A 386 14.59 5.36 -9.29
C MET A 386 13.21 5.21 -8.63
N ASN A 387 12.12 5.62 -9.28
CA ASN A 387 10.76 5.39 -8.77
C ASN A 387 10.34 3.91 -8.84
N ALA A 388 10.91 3.14 -9.74
CA ALA A 388 10.70 1.69 -9.79
C ALA A 388 11.50 0.92 -8.72
N CYS A 389 12.21 1.62 -7.84
CA CYS A 389 12.95 1.09 -6.71
C CYS A 389 12.38 1.64 -5.40
N LEU A 390 12.29 0.80 -4.38
CA LEU A 390 11.78 1.19 -3.07
C LEU A 390 12.77 2.09 -2.32
N GLY A 391 12.21 2.95 -1.49
CA GLY A 391 12.92 3.82 -0.56
C GLY A 391 12.28 3.78 0.83
N GLY A 392 12.67 4.70 1.71
CA GLY A 392 12.09 4.84 3.05
C GLY A 392 12.88 4.12 4.14
N ALA A 393 12.18 3.64 5.15
CA ALA A 393 12.75 2.95 6.29
C ALA A 393 13.05 1.49 5.93
N PHE A 394 14.26 1.21 5.56
CA PHE A 394 14.70 -0.12 5.14
C PHE A 394 16.14 -0.39 5.59
N HIS A 395 16.37 -1.64 5.90
CA HIS A 395 17.66 -2.13 6.34
C HIS A 395 17.61 -3.67 6.41
N PRO A 396 18.53 -4.37 5.75
CA PRO A 396 19.58 -3.87 4.88
C PRO A 396 19.05 -3.36 3.53
N GLY A 397 17.81 -3.75 3.13
CA GLY A 397 17.17 -3.40 1.87
C GLY A 397 17.34 -4.48 0.81
N VAL A 398 16.24 -4.75 0.09
CA VAL A 398 16.21 -5.76 -0.98
C VAL A 398 16.47 -5.19 -2.37
N GLU A 399 16.47 -3.87 -2.54
CA GLU A 399 16.64 -3.21 -3.83
C GLU A 399 17.76 -2.18 -3.82
N PHE A 400 17.77 -1.33 -2.79
CA PHE A 400 18.82 -0.34 -2.56
C PHE A 400 18.95 -0.13 -1.05
N PRO A 401 20.17 -0.06 -0.49
CA PRO A 401 20.37 0.02 0.96
C PRO A 401 20.17 1.43 1.51
N TRP A 402 20.19 1.54 2.85
CA TRP A 402 20.06 2.77 3.63
C TRP A 402 20.98 3.93 3.18
N ILE A 403 22.08 3.63 2.48
CA ILE A 403 23.03 4.65 1.96
C ILE A 403 22.35 5.63 0.99
N ALA A 404 21.16 5.32 0.49
CA ALA A 404 20.33 6.26 -0.27
C ALA A 404 20.12 7.58 0.46
N ARG A 405 20.07 7.56 1.79
CA ARG A 405 19.86 8.74 2.66
C ARG A 405 21.14 9.54 2.93
N VAL A 406 22.29 9.08 2.47
CA VAL A 406 23.58 9.79 2.66
C VAL A 406 23.76 10.83 1.56
N ASP A 407 23.46 12.08 1.84
CA ASP A 407 23.40 13.18 0.87
C ASP A 407 24.66 13.35 0.02
N TRP A 408 25.83 13.25 0.64
CA TRP A 408 27.09 13.51 -0.05
C TRP A 408 27.55 12.40 -0.99
N LEU A 409 26.89 11.24 -1.00
CA LEU A 409 27.08 10.21 -2.03
C LEU A 409 26.52 10.63 -3.39
N TRP A 410 25.59 11.55 -3.40
CA TRP A 410 24.89 11.97 -4.59
C TRP A 410 25.43 13.29 -5.15
N THR A 411 25.37 13.43 -6.45
CA THR A 411 25.48 14.72 -7.11
C THR A 411 24.11 15.43 -7.09
N SER A 412 24.06 16.70 -7.51
CA SER A 412 22.81 17.45 -7.60
C SER A 412 21.86 16.89 -8.67
N ASP A 413 22.38 16.17 -9.64
CA ASP A 413 21.65 15.51 -10.73
C ASP A 413 21.46 14.00 -10.46
N LEU A 414 21.40 13.61 -9.19
CA LEU A 414 21.03 12.28 -8.67
C LEU A 414 21.96 11.14 -9.14
N ARG A 415 23.25 11.43 -9.36
CA ARG A 415 24.26 10.43 -9.71
C ARG A 415 25.04 10.01 -8.48
N LEU A 416 25.37 8.71 -8.38
CA LEU A 416 26.29 8.21 -7.37
C LEU A 416 27.72 8.68 -7.67
N ARG A 417 28.42 9.16 -6.63
CA ARG A 417 29.80 9.55 -6.73
C ARG A 417 30.69 8.31 -6.77
N LEU A 418 31.47 8.20 -7.82
CA LEU A 418 32.47 7.15 -7.96
C LEU A 418 33.69 7.49 -7.13
N GLY A 419 34.08 6.62 -6.19
CA GLY A 419 35.22 6.81 -5.29
C GLY A 419 36.35 5.82 -5.51
N SER A 420 36.10 4.67 -6.14
CA SER A 420 37.12 3.63 -6.41
C SER A 420 36.92 2.98 -7.77
N THR A 421 37.96 2.39 -8.30
CA THR A 421 37.91 1.54 -9.50
C THR A 421 38.02 0.06 -9.18
N SER A 422 38.10 -0.30 -7.88
CA SER A 422 38.23 -1.68 -7.41
C SER A 422 37.18 -1.95 -6.35
N PRO A 423 36.68 -3.19 -6.24
CA PRO A 423 35.83 -3.63 -5.14
C PRO A 423 36.50 -3.44 -3.78
N ASP A 424 35.68 -3.23 -2.74
CA ASP A 424 36.12 -3.19 -1.35
C ASP A 424 35.95 -4.58 -0.72
N ALA A 425 37.01 -5.09 -0.09
CA ALA A 425 37.01 -6.39 0.58
C ALA A 425 36.82 -6.33 2.11
N GLY A 426 36.31 -5.21 2.63
CA GLY A 426 36.02 -5.06 4.07
C GLY A 426 37.25 -4.75 4.93
N ASN A 427 38.24 -3.99 4.43
CA ASN A 427 39.47 -3.67 5.13
C ASN A 427 39.34 -2.40 6.05
N TRP A 428 38.30 -2.33 6.88
CA TRP A 428 38.03 -1.18 7.74
C TRP A 428 38.17 -1.50 9.25
N GLY A 429 38.86 -2.58 9.57
CA GLY A 429 39.06 -3.09 10.93
C GLY A 429 38.22 -4.36 11.21
N PRO A 430 38.33 -4.93 12.42
CA PRO A 430 37.58 -6.13 12.80
C PRO A 430 36.07 -5.88 12.94
N GLU A 431 35.72 -4.64 13.24
CA GLU A 431 34.34 -4.15 13.38
C GLU A 431 34.19 -2.86 12.61
N LEU A 432 32.99 -2.62 12.04
CA LEU A 432 32.60 -1.38 11.39
C LEU A 432 31.68 -0.59 12.32
N THR A 433 32.05 0.66 12.57
CA THR A 433 31.23 1.60 13.37
C THR A 433 30.50 2.59 12.46
N SER A 434 29.40 3.20 12.93
CA SER A 434 28.71 4.30 12.25
C SER A 434 29.67 5.45 11.93
N ALA A 435 30.57 5.82 12.85
CA ALA A 435 31.56 6.87 12.64
C ALA A 435 32.50 6.54 11.45
N THR A 436 32.93 5.30 11.32
CA THR A 436 33.76 4.87 10.19
C THR A 436 32.94 4.80 8.91
N ALA A 437 31.75 4.18 8.94
CA ALA A 437 30.87 4.01 7.78
C ALA A 437 30.47 5.37 7.16
N LEU A 438 30.07 6.34 7.97
CA LEU A 438 29.62 7.67 7.53
C LEU A 438 30.75 8.68 7.29
N SER A 439 31.98 8.31 7.62
CA SER A 439 33.14 9.18 7.41
C SER A 439 33.34 9.49 5.92
N ARG A 440 33.65 10.76 5.61
CA ARG A 440 34.08 11.15 4.25
C ARG A 440 35.46 10.58 3.85
N ARG A 441 36.12 9.81 4.74
CA ARG A 441 37.32 9.03 4.48
C ARG A 441 37.04 7.52 4.64
N GLY A 442 35.80 7.15 4.96
CA GLY A 442 35.35 5.77 5.15
C GLY A 442 34.96 5.07 3.84
N PRO A 443 34.35 3.87 3.95
CA PRO A 443 34.04 3.04 2.81
C PRO A 443 33.13 3.71 1.77
N LEU A 444 32.14 4.50 2.21
CA LEU A 444 31.24 5.18 1.30
C LEU A 444 31.94 6.22 0.41
N SER A 445 33.09 6.78 0.85
CA SER A 445 33.89 7.70 0.02
C SER A 445 34.67 6.98 -1.09
N LYS A 446 34.78 5.65 -1.00
CA LYS A 446 35.48 4.78 -1.95
C LYS A 446 34.53 3.86 -2.71
N LEU A 447 33.30 4.31 -2.94
CA LEU A 447 32.29 3.52 -3.64
C LEU A 447 32.83 3.06 -5.01
N GLY A 448 32.94 1.76 -5.21
CA GLY A 448 33.42 1.07 -6.39
C GLY A 448 32.49 -0.06 -6.80
N PRO A 449 32.91 -0.95 -7.73
CA PRO A 449 32.10 -2.13 -8.06
C PRO A 449 31.73 -2.94 -6.83
N GLY A 450 30.46 -3.32 -6.66
CA GLY A 450 29.92 -4.00 -5.49
C GLY A 450 29.65 -3.11 -4.27
N GLY A 451 29.94 -1.79 -4.38
CA GLY A 451 29.90 -0.87 -3.24
C GLY A 451 28.48 -0.47 -2.79
N VAL A 452 27.45 -0.70 -3.60
CA VAL A 452 26.05 -0.50 -3.21
C VAL A 452 25.50 -1.78 -2.58
N THR A 453 25.62 -2.92 -3.28
CA THR A 453 25.04 -4.18 -2.80
C THR A 453 25.74 -4.75 -1.56
N GLN A 454 26.96 -4.35 -1.24
CA GLN A 454 27.67 -4.79 -0.02
C GLN A 454 26.88 -4.48 1.28
N TRP A 455 26.04 -3.43 1.28
CA TRP A 455 25.20 -3.01 2.40
C TRP A 455 23.84 -3.73 2.44
N MET A 456 23.67 -4.80 1.67
CA MET A 456 22.47 -5.60 1.59
C MET A 456 22.67 -6.99 2.21
N GLY A 457 21.56 -7.66 2.50
CA GLY A 457 21.57 -9.02 3.03
C GLY A 457 22.17 -10.05 2.07
N VAL A 458 22.74 -11.14 2.63
CA VAL A 458 23.31 -12.25 1.90
C VAL A 458 22.82 -13.59 2.45
N PRO A 459 22.32 -14.50 1.59
CA PRO A 459 21.90 -14.21 0.22
C PRO A 459 20.61 -13.37 0.18
N TRP A 460 20.34 -12.68 -0.93
CA TRP A 460 19.15 -11.83 -1.10
C TRP A 460 17.81 -12.56 -0.80
N HIS A 461 17.78 -13.87 -0.96
CA HIS A 461 16.64 -14.74 -0.68
C HIS A 461 16.23 -14.70 0.79
N ALA A 462 17.21 -14.67 1.69
CA ALA A 462 16.95 -14.64 3.13
C ALA A 462 16.28 -13.32 3.54
N ASP A 463 16.75 -12.20 3.01
CA ASP A 463 16.15 -10.89 3.25
C ASP A 463 14.73 -10.83 2.64
N SER A 464 14.56 -11.23 1.38
CA SER A 464 13.25 -11.25 0.72
C SER A 464 12.20 -12.09 1.46
N ALA A 465 12.56 -13.28 1.93
CA ALA A 465 11.66 -14.12 2.73
C ALA A 465 11.42 -13.56 4.14
N SER A 466 12.24 -12.64 4.61
CA SER A 466 12.10 -12.00 5.92
C SER A 466 11.46 -10.61 5.85
N CYS A 467 11.19 -10.08 4.65
CA CYS A 467 10.47 -8.82 4.47
C CYS A 467 9.03 -8.86 4.99
N ARG A 468 8.51 -10.05 5.23
CA ARG A 468 7.25 -10.25 5.93
C ARG A 468 7.45 -9.90 7.40
N VAL A 469 6.71 -8.93 7.83
CA VAL A 469 6.79 -8.44 9.21
C VAL A 469 5.69 -9.07 10.04
N GLY A 470 6.08 -9.64 11.18
CA GLY A 470 5.15 -10.18 12.15
C GLY A 470 4.33 -9.12 12.86
N TYR A 471 3.27 -9.56 13.51
CA TYR A 471 2.40 -8.72 14.33
C TYR A 471 3.09 -8.31 15.63
N GLN A 472 3.17 -7.01 15.89
CA GLN A 472 3.59 -6.46 17.18
C GLN A 472 2.39 -6.26 18.11
N LYS A 473 2.07 -7.30 18.87
CA LYS A 473 0.92 -7.32 19.78
C LYS A 473 0.96 -6.19 20.81
N ALA A 474 2.13 -5.85 21.30
CA ALA A 474 2.31 -4.77 22.28
C ALA A 474 1.92 -3.38 21.73
N LEU A 475 1.99 -3.19 20.40
CA LEU A 475 1.63 -1.95 19.73
C LEU A 475 0.21 -1.99 19.15
N SER A 476 -0.51 -3.10 19.34
CA SER A 476 -1.83 -3.34 18.72
C SER A 476 -1.85 -3.12 17.20
N LEU A 477 -0.74 -3.48 16.55
CA LEU A 477 -0.56 -3.28 15.13
C LEU A 477 -0.71 -4.57 14.37
N VAL A 478 -1.40 -4.42 13.32
CA VAL A 478 -1.50 -5.45 12.36
C VAL A 478 -0.54 -5.22 11.26
N LEU A 479 0.41 -6.07 11.08
CA LEU A 479 1.29 -5.95 10.21
C LEU A 479 1.73 -6.48 9.41
N PRO A 480 1.56 -6.04 8.41
CA PRO A 480 2.28 -6.69 7.51
C PRO A 480 3.30 -5.98 6.82
N GLY A 481 4.02 -6.31 6.40
CA GLY A 481 4.79 -6.15 5.47
C GLY A 481 5.56 -4.94 5.20
N PHE A 482 6.70 -5.22 4.89
CA PHE A 482 7.77 -4.32 4.82
C PHE A 482 8.01 -3.76 3.42
N TRP A 483 7.99 -4.47 2.39
CA TRP A 483 8.26 -4.00 1.04
C TRP A 483 7.10 -4.31 0.08
N PRO A 484 5.89 -3.79 0.33
CA PRO A 484 4.69 -4.27 -0.35
C PRO A 484 4.70 -4.05 -1.86
N ALA A 485 5.43 -3.06 -2.36
CA ALA A 485 5.44 -2.79 -3.78
C ALA A 485 6.27 -3.78 -4.60
N ARG A 486 7.26 -4.47 -4.00
CA ARG A 486 8.15 -5.44 -4.69
C ARG A 486 8.10 -6.82 -4.09
N ILE A 487 7.98 -6.91 -2.78
CA ILE A 487 7.75 -8.15 -2.03
C ILE A 487 6.35 -8.04 -1.43
N PRO A 488 5.33 -8.64 -2.06
CA PRO A 488 3.96 -8.55 -1.56
C PRO A 488 3.80 -9.27 -0.22
N ASN A 489 2.92 -8.76 0.64
CA ASN A 489 2.52 -9.48 1.83
C ASN A 489 1.30 -10.32 1.57
N HIS A 490 0.26 -9.69 1.00
CA HIS A 490 -1.00 -10.31 0.69
C HIS A 490 -1.39 -9.98 -0.74
N VAL A 491 -1.99 -10.92 -1.43
CA VAL A 491 -2.29 -10.81 -2.85
C VAL A 491 -3.73 -11.22 -3.16
N LEU A 492 -4.28 -10.64 -4.21
CA LEU A 492 -5.45 -11.20 -4.88
C LEU A 492 -4.96 -12.37 -5.76
N SER A 493 -5.28 -13.60 -5.37
CA SER A 493 -4.84 -14.78 -6.12
C SER A 493 -5.51 -14.90 -7.49
N GLU A 494 -4.90 -15.62 -8.42
CA GLU A 494 -5.52 -15.93 -9.73
C GLU A 494 -6.84 -16.67 -9.55
N ALA A 495 -6.96 -17.53 -8.52
CA ALA A 495 -8.18 -18.28 -8.24
C ALA A 495 -9.31 -17.34 -7.81
N ASP A 496 -9.03 -16.43 -6.86
CA ASP A 496 -10.03 -15.46 -6.40
C ASP A 496 -10.38 -14.45 -7.52
N TYR A 497 -9.41 -14.01 -8.33
CA TYR A 497 -9.65 -13.15 -9.48
C TYR A 497 -10.61 -13.80 -10.50
N ARG A 498 -10.45 -15.10 -10.80
CA ARG A 498 -11.35 -15.81 -11.71
C ARG A 498 -12.79 -15.78 -11.22
N ILE A 499 -13.02 -15.88 -9.90
CA ILE A 499 -14.37 -15.74 -9.31
C ILE A 499 -14.88 -14.30 -9.49
N VAL A 500 -14.02 -13.29 -9.31
CA VAL A 500 -14.42 -11.88 -9.46
C VAL A 500 -14.89 -11.55 -10.87
N VAL A 501 -14.22 -12.08 -11.89
CA VAL A 501 -14.58 -11.79 -13.30
C VAL A 501 -15.65 -12.72 -13.88
N ASP A 502 -15.98 -13.81 -13.19
CA ASP A 502 -16.99 -14.77 -13.59
C ASP A 502 -18.40 -14.20 -13.39
N THR A 503 -19.07 -13.86 -14.48
CA THR A 503 -20.42 -13.27 -14.47
C THR A 503 -21.52 -14.26 -14.09
N ASP A 504 -21.24 -15.57 -14.11
CA ASP A 504 -22.20 -16.62 -13.71
C ASP A 504 -22.25 -16.79 -12.18
N ARG A 505 -21.29 -16.20 -11.46
CA ARG A 505 -21.28 -16.15 -10.01
C ARG A 505 -22.14 -15.01 -9.49
N THR A 506 -22.70 -15.22 -8.29
CA THR A 506 -23.45 -14.16 -7.60
C THR A 506 -22.54 -12.97 -7.25
N LEU A 507 -23.13 -11.79 -7.18
CA LEU A 507 -22.38 -10.58 -6.78
C LEU A 507 -21.74 -10.74 -5.38
N ALA A 508 -22.40 -11.44 -4.46
CA ALA A 508 -21.87 -11.72 -3.13
C ALA A 508 -20.61 -12.58 -3.17
N GLU A 509 -20.61 -13.68 -3.96
CA GLU A 509 -19.42 -14.51 -4.15
C GLU A 509 -18.27 -13.71 -4.78
N ARG A 510 -18.57 -12.94 -5.82
CA ARG A 510 -17.59 -12.09 -6.51
C ARG A 510 -16.99 -11.03 -5.57
N ARG A 511 -17.81 -10.37 -4.73
CA ARG A 511 -17.34 -9.41 -3.71
C ARG A 511 -16.49 -10.06 -2.63
N ARG A 512 -16.90 -11.24 -2.16
CA ARG A 512 -16.10 -12.02 -1.20
C ARG A 512 -14.73 -12.34 -1.78
N ALA A 513 -14.67 -12.89 -3.00
CA ALA A 513 -13.41 -13.20 -3.68
C ALA A 513 -12.55 -11.94 -3.87
N PHE A 514 -13.16 -10.81 -4.27
CA PHE A 514 -12.45 -9.53 -4.41
C PHE A 514 -11.82 -9.06 -3.10
N ARG A 515 -12.51 -9.22 -1.97
CA ARG A 515 -11.99 -8.84 -0.66
C ARG A 515 -11.02 -9.85 -0.06
N THR A 516 -11.01 -11.08 -0.55
CA THR A 516 -10.06 -12.10 -0.09
C THR A 516 -8.64 -11.71 -0.49
N ARG A 517 -7.72 -11.77 0.48
CA ARG A 517 -6.28 -11.63 0.26
C ARG A 517 -5.58 -12.85 0.82
N ARG A 518 -4.66 -13.40 0.03
CA ARG A 518 -3.84 -14.56 0.40
C ARG A 518 -2.45 -14.09 0.79
N GLU A 519 -1.82 -14.74 1.77
CA GLU A 519 -0.41 -14.52 2.04
C GLU A 519 0.43 -14.89 0.80
N TRP A 520 1.33 -14.00 0.39
CA TRP A 520 2.16 -14.26 -0.79
C TRP A 520 3.13 -15.42 -0.56
N GLU A 521 3.72 -15.50 0.65
CA GLU A 521 4.66 -16.57 1.02
C GLU A 521 4.01 -17.92 1.35
N ARG A 522 2.70 -18.06 1.26
CA ARG A 522 1.95 -19.25 1.72
C ARG A 522 2.48 -20.59 1.24
N PHE A 523 3.17 -20.62 0.10
CA PHE A 523 3.73 -21.87 -0.45
C PHE A 523 5.05 -22.28 0.18
N ILE A 524 5.81 -21.33 0.73
CA ILE A 524 7.12 -21.57 1.34
C ILE A 524 7.13 -21.33 2.86
N ALA A 525 6.10 -20.67 3.39
CA ALA A 525 6.00 -20.38 4.81
C ALA A 525 6.03 -21.67 5.65
N GLN A 526 6.89 -21.69 6.65
CA GLN A 526 7.06 -22.79 7.57
C GLN A 526 6.96 -22.26 9.02
N PRO A 527 6.70 -23.12 10.02
CA PRO A 527 6.54 -22.69 11.41
C PRO A 527 7.76 -21.94 11.97
N THR A 528 8.93 -22.17 11.41
CA THR A 528 10.18 -21.52 11.81
C THR A 528 10.88 -20.88 10.61
N ARG A 529 11.67 -19.82 10.87
CA ARG A 529 12.37 -19.06 9.84
C ARG A 529 13.34 -19.89 8.98
N PRO A 530 14.26 -20.70 9.54
CA PRO A 530 15.27 -21.37 8.74
C PRO A 530 14.73 -22.26 7.60
N PRO A 531 13.71 -23.11 7.79
CA PRO A 531 13.12 -23.85 6.67
C PRO A 531 12.50 -22.96 5.59
N THR A 532 11.87 -21.84 5.96
CA THR A 532 11.32 -20.88 5.00
C THR A 532 12.42 -20.27 4.15
N LEU A 533 13.54 -19.85 4.74
CA LEU A 533 14.70 -19.31 4.03
C LEU A 533 15.29 -20.33 3.05
N ALA A 534 15.43 -21.58 3.48
CA ALA A 534 15.93 -22.67 2.64
C ALA A 534 15.00 -22.98 1.45
N LEU A 535 13.68 -22.90 1.65
CA LEU A 535 12.69 -23.04 0.58
C LEU A 535 12.76 -21.84 -0.39
N MET A 536 12.90 -20.63 0.13
CA MET A 536 13.06 -19.44 -0.72
C MET A 536 14.29 -19.57 -1.63
N VAL A 537 15.43 -20.00 -1.12
CA VAL A 537 16.64 -20.23 -1.95
C VAL A 537 16.41 -21.24 -3.07
N ARG A 538 15.62 -22.30 -2.82
CA ARG A 538 15.40 -23.36 -3.83
C ARG A 538 14.26 -23.04 -4.79
N GLU A 539 13.24 -22.31 -4.34
CA GLU A 539 11.94 -22.22 -5.02
C GLU A 539 11.47 -20.77 -5.28
N TRP A 540 12.34 -19.78 -5.06
CA TRP A 540 12.03 -18.36 -5.23
C TRP A 540 11.34 -18.04 -6.56
N PHE A 541 11.73 -18.71 -7.64
CA PHE A 541 11.17 -18.48 -8.98
C PHE A 541 9.76 -19.05 -9.16
N LYS A 542 9.31 -19.92 -8.26
CA LYS A 542 7.95 -20.44 -8.26
C LYS A 542 6.94 -19.47 -7.64
N GLN A 543 7.39 -18.50 -6.84
CA GLN A 543 6.49 -17.51 -6.24
C GLN A 543 5.68 -16.78 -7.31
N GLY A 544 4.43 -16.44 -6.98
CA GLY A 544 3.55 -15.72 -7.89
C GLY A 544 4.00 -14.27 -8.11
N VAL A 545 3.62 -13.71 -9.26
CA VAL A 545 3.95 -12.35 -9.68
C VAL A 545 2.68 -11.54 -9.77
N VAL A 546 2.62 -10.41 -9.05
CA VAL A 546 1.50 -9.48 -9.07
C VAL A 546 1.57 -8.62 -10.34
N ARG A 547 0.65 -8.85 -11.26
CA ARG A 547 0.59 -8.15 -12.54
C ARG A 547 -0.77 -7.51 -12.80
N ASP A 548 -0.78 -6.53 -13.68
CA ASP A 548 -1.97 -5.80 -14.07
C ASP A 548 -2.88 -6.64 -14.98
N ARG A 549 -4.16 -6.77 -14.60
CA ARG A 549 -5.18 -7.57 -15.29
C ARG A 549 -6.45 -6.74 -15.51
N PRO A 550 -7.23 -7.00 -16.57
CA PRO A 550 -8.53 -6.36 -16.76
C PRO A 550 -9.50 -6.79 -15.66
N GLY A 551 -10.27 -5.87 -15.13
CA GLY A 551 -11.41 -6.14 -14.25
C GLY A 551 -12.74 -6.16 -15.01
N PRO A 552 -13.86 -6.43 -14.32
CA PRO A 552 -15.20 -6.32 -14.90
C PRO A 552 -15.50 -4.89 -15.37
N THR A 553 -16.34 -4.77 -16.39
CA THR A 553 -16.75 -3.47 -16.95
C THR A 553 -18.06 -2.95 -16.38
N ASP A 554 -18.63 -3.63 -15.40
CA ASP A 554 -19.93 -3.34 -14.80
C ASP A 554 -19.91 -2.20 -13.75
N GLY A 555 -18.74 -1.62 -13.48
CA GLY A 555 -18.53 -0.56 -12.48
C GLY A 555 -18.60 -1.00 -11.01
N ARG A 556 -18.87 -2.27 -10.75
CA ARG A 556 -18.99 -2.85 -9.40
C ARG A 556 -17.64 -3.26 -8.82
N PHE A 557 -16.60 -3.30 -9.65
CA PHE A 557 -15.23 -3.62 -9.34
C PHE A 557 -14.28 -2.69 -10.11
N PRO A 558 -13.01 -2.59 -9.73
CA PRO A 558 -12.04 -1.84 -10.52
C PRO A 558 -11.92 -2.38 -11.94
N SER A 559 -11.86 -1.51 -12.93
CA SER A 559 -11.64 -1.88 -14.35
C SER A 559 -10.26 -2.49 -14.62
N ARG A 560 -9.32 -2.27 -13.70
CA ARG A 560 -7.99 -2.89 -13.66
C ARG A 560 -7.74 -3.42 -12.25
N MET A 561 -7.16 -4.60 -12.16
CA MET A 561 -6.81 -5.27 -10.91
C MET A 561 -5.36 -5.73 -10.95
N LYS A 562 -4.69 -5.76 -9.79
CA LYS A 562 -3.35 -6.32 -9.66
C LYS A 562 -3.49 -7.71 -9.04
N VAL A 563 -3.15 -8.72 -9.82
CA VAL A 563 -3.44 -10.14 -9.52
C VAL A 563 -2.15 -10.93 -9.47
N GLU A 564 -1.98 -11.71 -8.42
CA GLU A 564 -0.92 -12.70 -8.37
C GLU A 564 -1.20 -13.79 -9.41
N SER A 565 -0.31 -13.94 -10.34
CA SER A 565 -0.40 -14.90 -11.44
C SER A 565 0.90 -15.70 -11.54
N ASP A 566 0.82 -16.81 -12.26
CA ASP A 566 1.99 -17.61 -12.62
C ASP A 566 2.73 -18.20 -11.39
N ALA A 567 2.03 -18.45 -10.27
CA ALA A 567 2.57 -19.26 -9.18
C ALA A 567 2.83 -20.69 -9.66
N GLY A 568 4.06 -21.16 -9.47
CA GLY A 568 4.53 -22.47 -9.98
C GLY A 568 4.29 -23.63 -9.01
N TYR A 569 3.20 -23.58 -8.24
CA TYR A 569 2.82 -24.62 -7.27
C TYR A 569 1.52 -25.29 -7.70
N ASP A 570 1.47 -26.61 -7.64
CA ASP A 570 0.35 -27.42 -8.15
C ASP A 570 -0.91 -27.33 -7.27
N VAL A 571 -0.75 -27.05 -5.98
CA VAL A 571 -1.84 -27.02 -4.99
C VAL A 571 -1.66 -25.83 -4.07
N GLU A 572 -2.72 -25.05 -3.86
CA GLU A 572 -2.70 -24.07 -2.77
C GLU A 572 -2.66 -24.77 -1.40
N PRO A 573 -1.77 -24.34 -0.49
CA PRO A 573 -1.76 -24.91 0.85
C PRO A 573 -3.08 -24.60 1.56
N PRO A 574 -3.50 -25.46 2.50
CA PRO A 574 -4.63 -25.14 3.36
C PRO A 574 -4.41 -23.80 4.06
N THR A 575 -5.45 -23.00 4.17
CA THR A 575 -5.45 -21.63 4.71
C THR A 575 -5.04 -21.53 6.19
N GLU A 576 -4.72 -22.64 6.83
CA GLU A 576 -4.45 -22.75 8.27
C GLU A 576 -3.00 -22.50 8.69
N TYR A 577 -2.05 -22.35 7.76
CA TYR A 577 -0.67 -22.04 8.14
C TYR A 577 -0.53 -20.54 8.41
N GLY A 578 -0.61 -20.23 9.70
CA GLY A 578 -0.34 -18.91 10.18
C GLY A 578 -1.41 -17.90 9.82
N ALA A 579 -2.63 -18.11 10.27
CA ALA A 579 -3.51 -17.00 10.57
C ALA A 579 -2.78 -16.11 11.60
N TRP A 580 -1.77 -15.39 11.12
CA TRP A 580 -1.25 -14.22 11.83
C TRP A 580 -2.48 -13.35 11.98
N MET A 581 -2.92 -13.16 13.21
CA MET A 581 -4.14 -12.44 13.51
C MET A 581 -4.07 -11.07 12.86
N TRP A 582 -4.63 -11.00 11.64
CA TRP A 582 -4.87 -9.74 11.00
C TRP A 582 -5.99 -9.05 11.76
N VAL A 583 -5.71 -7.95 12.41
CA VAL A 583 -6.70 -7.08 13.03
C VAL A 583 -6.97 -5.97 12.02
N PRO A 584 -8.16 -5.89 11.41
CA PRO A 584 -8.51 -4.83 10.49
C PRO A 584 -8.30 -3.47 11.15
N GLN A 585 -7.64 -2.58 10.44
CA GLN A 585 -7.45 -1.23 10.94
C GLN A 585 -8.64 -0.37 10.55
N LEU A 586 -9.05 0.51 11.45
CA LEU A 586 -10.04 1.50 11.09
C LEU A 586 -9.48 2.40 9.97
N PRO A 587 -10.23 2.62 8.90
CA PRO A 587 -9.90 3.65 7.92
C PRO A 587 -9.72 5.01 8.61
N MET A 588 -9.03 5.96 7.99
CA MET A 588 -8.81 7.31 8.56
C MET A 588 -10.13 7.96 8.98
N PHE A 589 -11.20 7.73 8.21
CA PHE A 589 -12.56 8.12 8.50
C PHE A 589 -13.46 6.89 8.55
N PRO A 590 -13.52 6.18 9.69
CA PRO A 590 -14.24 4.91 9.77
C PRO A 590 -15.73 5.05 9.50
N PHE A 591 -16.34 6.17 9.80
CA PHE A 591 -17.79 6.32 9.60
C PHE A 591 -18.26 7.76 9.44
N VAL A 592 -19.50 7.88 8.92
CA VAL A 592 -20.27 9.11 8.86
C VAL A 592 -21.45 9.00 9.82
N VAL A 593 -21.70 10.07 10.56
CA VAL A 593 -22.81 10.21 11.50
C VAL A 593 -23.77 11.26 11.00
N ALA A 594 -25.06 10.94 11.00
CA ALA A 594 -26.13 11.92 10.80
C ALA A 594 -26.42 12.66 12.12
N ASN A 595 -26.52 14.00 12.09
CA ASN A 595 -26.75 14.80 13.26
C ASN A 595 -28.04 15.60 13.07
N SER A 596 -29.08 15.22 13.81
CA SER A 596 -30.42 15.69 13.60
C SER A 596 -30.63 17.16 14.04
N ASN A 597 -29.93 17.63 15.08
CA ASN A 597 -30.14 18.95 15.63
C ASN A 597 -29.48 20.10 14.87
N ASP A 598 -28.43 19.84 14.13
CA ASP A 598 -27.74 20.85 13.32
C ASP A 598 -27.83 20.59 11.81
N ASN A 599 -28.65 19.64 11.40
CA ASN A 599 -28.88 19.27 9.99
C ASN A 599 -27.59 18.90 9.24
N SER A 600 -26.59 18.30 9.94
CA SER A 600 -25.30 18.00 9.37
C SER A 600 -25.01 16.50 9.23
N LEU A 601 -24.14 16.15 8.29
CA LEU A 601 -23.42 14.89 8.29
C LEU A 601 -21.97 15.16 8.70
N ARG A 602 -21.41 14.32 9.56
CA ARG A 602 -20.04 14.45 10.02
C ARG A 602 -19.26 13.18 9.78
N SER A 603 -18.11 13.31 9.12
CA SER A 603 -17.10 12.26 9.11
C SER A 603 -16.40 12.23 10.46
N VAL A 604 -16.21 11.03 10.99
CA VAL A 604 -15.47 10.82 12.24
C VAL A 604 -14.21 10.05 11.93
N ASP A 605 -13.05 10.57 12.36
CA ASP A 605 -11.77 9.89 12.17
C ASP A 605 -11.56 8.79 13.23
N ARG A 606 -10.51 7.98 13.05
CA ARG A 606 -10.17 6.88 13.97
C ARG A 606 -9.73 7.32 15.38
N ARG A 607 -9.57 8.64 15.61
CA ARG A 607 -9.31 9.25 16.92
C ARG A 607 -10.57 9.82 17.55
N GLY A 608 -11.72 9.71 16.88
CA GLY A 608 -12.98 10.28 17.33
C GLY A 608 -13.14 11.79 17.02
N ARG A 609 -12.20 12.39 16.27
CA ARG A 609 -12.36 13.78 15.81
C ARG A 609 -13.37 13.81 14.68
N GLN A 610 -14.18 14.84 14.66
CA GLN A 610 -15.29 14.98 13.73
C GLN A 610 -15.11 16.20 12.80
N VAL A 611 -15.53 16.06 11.55
CA VAL A 611 -15.52 17.12 10.56
C VAL A 611 -16.83 17.14 9.80
N PRO A 612 -17.52 18.30 9.69
CA PRO A 612 -18.70 18.42 8.86
C PRO A 612 -18.40 18.05 7.41
N LEU A 613 -19.28 17.26 6.80
CA LEU A 613 -19.28 17.12 5.34
C LEU A 613 -19.77 18.44 4.73
N GLY A 614 -18.97 19.03 3.84
CA GLY A 614 -19.38 20.19 3.07
C GLY A 614 -20.51 19.82 2.12
N LEU A 615 -21.74 20.11 2.53
CA LEU A 615 -22.95 19.79 1.76
C LEU A 615 -23.35 20.98 0.87
N SER A 616 -23.76 20.69 -0.37
CA SER A 616 -24.24 21.72 -1.31
C SER A 616 -25.62 22.29 -0.95
N ALA A 617 -26.39 21.56 -0.11
CA ALA A 617 -27.71 21.99 0.42
C ALA A 617 -27.93 21.39 1.79
N ALA A 618 -28.78 22.04 2.59
CA ALA A 618 -29.18 21.53 3.90
C ALA A 618 -30.04 20.26 3.78
N LEU A 619 -29.86 19.35 4.74
CA LEU A 619 -30.70 18.17 4.92
C LEU A 619 -31.79 18.53 5.96
N GLY A 620 -32.99 18.21 5.72
CA GLY A 620 -34.08 18.47 6.69
C GLY A 620 -34.09 17.38 7.77
N ARG A 621 -33.43 17.58 8.88
CA ARG A 621 -33.30 16.65 10.02
C ARG A 621 -32.89 15.24 9.59
N PRO A 622 -31.58 15.03 9.31
CA PRO A 622 -31.06 13.74 8.90
C PRO A 622 -31.07 12.74 10.08
N GLU A 623 -31.67 11.58 9.86
CA GLU A 623 -31.76 10.50 10.86
C GLU A 623 -31.01 9.25 10.42
N GLY A 624 -31.63 8.35 9.66
CA GLY A 624 -31.01 7.15 9.13
C GLY A 624 -30.12 7.45 7.95
N ILE A 625 -29.02 6.71 7.83
CA ILE A 625 -28.04 6.84 6.76
C ILE A 625 -27.55 5.48 6.31
N THR A 626 -27.44 5.27 5.01
CA THR A 626 -26.78 4.11 4.41
C THR A 626 -25.93 4.53 3.23
N ARG A 627 -25.16 3.61 2.66
CA ARG A 627 -24.19 3.91 1.61
C ARG A 627 -24.21 2.84 0.51
N ASP A 628 -24.11 3.25 -0.76
CA ASP A 628 -23.92 2.34 -1.87
C ASP A 628 -22.43 2.01 -2.11
N GLY A 629 -22.18 1.04 -2.98
CA GLY A 629 -20.81 0.65 -3.38
C GLY A 629 -20.05 1.74 -4.15
N SER A 630 -20.71 2.79 -4.61
CA SER A 630 -20.11 3.96 -5.26
C SER A 630 -19.81 5.08 -4.27
N GLY A 631 -20.16 4.88 -2.98
CA GLY A 631 -19.92 5.81 -1.88
C GLY A 631 -20.94 6.96 -1.81
N ASN A 632 -22.03 6.92 -2.57
CA ASN A 632 -23.12 7.84 -2.30
C ASN A 632 -23.78 7.49 -0.98
N LEU A 633 -24.08 8.51 -0.20
CA LEU A 633 -24.86 8.37 1.02
C LEU A 633 -26.34 8.58 0.70
N TYR A 634 -27.19 7.76 1.27
CA TYR A 634 -28.63 7.91 1.23
C TYR A 634 -29.11 8.21 2.64
N VAL A 635 -29.77 9.34 2.80
CA VAL A 635 -30.09 9.91 4.10
C VAL A 635 -31.58 10.13 4.21
N CYS A 636 -32.17 9.58 5.24
CA CYS A 636 -33.54 9.89 5.62
C CYS A 636 -33.63 11.34 6.17
N CYS A 637 -34.36 12.19 5.51
CA CYS A 637 -34.59 13.59 5.89
C CYS A 637 -35.99 13.68 6.46
N LEU A 638 -36.12 13.62 7.79
CA LEU A 638 -37.37 13.47 8.49
C LEU A 638 -38.34 14.64 8.21
N ASP A 639 -37.86 15.88 8.33
CA ASP A 639 -38.71 17.06 8.17
C ASP A 639 -39.13 17.30 6.71
N ALA A 640 -38.34 16.83 5.77
CA ALA A 640 -38.58 16.94 4.34
C ALA A 640 -39.37 15.77 3.75
N ASN A 641 -39.57 14.67 4.49
CA ASN A 641 -40.22 13.44 4.03
C ASN A 641 -39.60 12.84 2.74
N ILE A 642 -38.31 12.88 2.63
CA ILE A 642 -37.54 12.38 1.46
C ILE A 642 -36.39 11.50 1.90
N VAL A 643 -35.86 10.74 0.95
CA VAL A 643 -34.47 10.27 0.99
C VAL A 643 -33.64 11.22 0.11
N ALA A 644 -32.63 11.84 0.71
CA ALA A 644 -31.62 12.60 -0.01
C ALA A 644 -30.47 11.68 -0.41
N ARG A 645 -29.96 11.88 -1.63
CA ARG A 645 -28.67 11.33 -2.08
C ARG A 645 -27.60 12.40 -1.90
N VAL A 646 -26.56 12.04 -1.20
CA VAL A 646 -25.37 12.88 -1.03
C VAL A 646 -24.22 12.19 -1.75
N THR A 647 -23.72 12.83 -2.80
CA THR A 647 -22.55 12.31 -3.48
C THR A 647 -21.34 12.43 -2.56
N PRO A 648 -20.30 11.71 -2.82
CA PRO A 648 -19.08 11.82 -2.03
C PRO A 648 -18.37 13.18 -2.09
N THR A 649 -18.72 14.00 -3.06
CA THR A 649 -18.30 15.42 -3.15
C THR A 649 -19.23 16.37 -2.38
N GLY A 650 -20.21 15.84 -1.63
CA GLY A 650 -21.14 16.64 -0.84
C GLY A 650 -22.32 17.24 -1.62
N VAL A 651 -22.51 16.89 -2.90
CA VAL A 651 -23.67 17.35 -3.68
C VAL A 651 -24.91 16.62 -3.19
N VAL A 652 -25.88 17.38 -2.71
CA VAL A 652 -27.15 16.91 -2.20
C VAL A 652 -28.20 16.98 -3.30
N SER A 653 -28.98 15.92 -3.45
CA SER A 653 -30.13 15.86 -4.35
C SER A 653 -31.25 15.03 -3.74
N THR A 654 -32.51 15.32 -4.05
CA THR A 654 -33.63 14.44 -3.70
C THR A 654 -33.49 13.14 -4.52
N PHE A 655 -33.47 11.99 -3.82
CA PHE A 655 -33.41 10.67 -4.45
C PHE A 655 -34.77 10.00 -4.53
N ALA A 656 -35.54 10.04 -3.44
CA ALA A 656 -36.89 9.53 -3.40
C ALA A 656 -37.80 10.44 -2.53
N GLN A 657 -39.09 10.47 -2.86
CA GLN A 657 -40.10 11.24 -2.17
C GLN A 657 -41.37 10.41 -1.99
N GLY A 658 -42.40 10.97 -1.33
CA GLY A 658 -43.62 10.24 -1.03
C GLY A 658 -43.52 9.37 0.21
N LEU A 659 -42.60 9.70 1.11
CA LEU A 659 -42.36 9.04 2.40
C LEU A 659 -43.11 9.80 3.51
N GLU A 660 -43.20 9.19 4.69
CA GLU A 660 -43.82 9.77 5.85
C GLU A 660 -42.97 9.53 7.10
N ASN A 661 -42.34 10.57 7.63
CA ASN A 661 -41.39 10.50 8.74
C ASN A 661 -40.32 9.39 8.56
N PRO A 662 -39.52 9.40 7.50
CA PRO A 662 -38.50 8.42 7.26
C PRO A 662 -37.38 8.51 8.31
N VAL A 663 -37.16 7.44 9.09
CA VAL A 663 -36.21 7.46 10.23
C VAL A 663 -35.01 6.52 10.05
N SER A 664 -35.13 5.47 9.29
CA SER A 664 -34.06 4.52 9.07
C SER A 664 -34.05 4.00 7.65
N ILE A 665 -32.88 3.62 7.20
CA ILE A 665 -32.64 3.15 5.84
C ILE A 665 -31.56 2.07 5.81
N THR A 666 -31.79 1.02 5.03
CA THR A 666 -30.78 0.01 4.73
C THR A 666 -30.75 -0.28 3.23
N ILE A 667 -29.70 -0.90 2.76
CA ILE A 667 -29.48 -1.22 1.34
C ILE A 667 -29.21 -2.73 1.16
N ASP A 668 -29.80 -3.33 0.12
CA ASP A 668 -29.50 -4.72 -0.23
C ASP A 668 -28.33 -4.83 -1.22
N GLY A 669 -27.97 -6.09 -1.55
CA GLY A 669 -26.89 -6.38 -2.50
C GLY A 669 -27.16 -5.95 -3.94
N GLU A 670 -28.40 -5.68 -4.29
CA GLU A 670 -28.86 -5.23 -5.61
C GLU A 670 -28.95 -3.70 -5.70
N GLY A 671 -28.78 -3.00 -4.57
CA GLY A 671 -28.85 -1.55 -4.47
C GLY A 671 -30.24 -1.01 -4.22
N ASN A 672 -31.24 -1.85 -3.89
CA ASN A 672 -32.52 -1.38 -3.43
C ASN A 672 -32.40 -0.85 -2.01
N LEU A 673 -33.08 0.27 -1.73
CA LEU A 673 -33.15 0.85 -0.40
C LEU A 673 -34.46 0.47 0.27
N TYR A 674 -34.39 0.22 1.57
CA TYR A 674 -35.55 -0.03 2.41
C TYR A 674 -35.63 1.08 3.47
N VAL A 675 -36.77 1.72 3.59
CA VAL A 675 -36.96 2.88 4.46
C VAL A 675 -38.13 2.66 5.44
N ALA A 676 -37.82 2.83 6.73
CA ALA A 676 -38.83 2.78 7.78
C ALA A 676 -39.52 4.13 7.91
N ASN A 677 -40.86 4.13 7.77
CA ASN A 677 -41.72 5.28 7.96
C ASN A 677 -42.33 5.22 9.36
N TYR A 678 -41.87 6.11 10.25
CA TYR A 678 -42.21 6.14 11.67
C TYR A 678 -43.56 6.75 11.92
N THR A 679 -44.59 5.92 11.89
CA THR A 679 -45.98 6.30 12.18
C THR A 679 -46.66 5.27 13.07
N THR A 680 -47.81 5.56 13.64
CA THR A 680 -48.60 4.62 14.46
C THR A 680 -49.13 3.44 13.64
N ALA A 681 -49.39 3.64 12.34
CA ALA A 681 -49.60 2.59 11.35
C ALA A 681 -48.40 2.52 10.44
N GLY A 682 -47.28 2.02 10.99
CA GLY A 682 -45.95 2.06 10.33
C GLY A 682 -45.90 1.22 9.07
N TRP A 683 -45.06 1.64 8.14
CA TRP A 683 -44.88 0.96 6.87
C TRP A 683 -43.43 1.05 6.37
N ILE A 684 -43.06 0.17 5.46
CA ILE A 684 -41.73 0.14 4.87
C ILE A 684 -41.84 0.46 3.37
N ALA A 685 -41.09 1.44 2.93
CA ALA A 685 -40.87 1.71 1.52
C ALA A 685 -39.70 0.88 0.96
N LYS A 686 -39.85 0.40 -0.29
CA LYS A 686 -38.75 -0.09 -1.13
C LYS A 686 -38.49 0.93 -2.21
N ILE A 687 -37.24 1.33 -2.39
CA ILE A 687 -36.80 2.30 -3.39
C ILE A 687 -35.80 1.60 -4.31
N THR A 688 -36.04 1.63 -5.60
CA THR A 688 -35.16 1.03 -6.61
C THR A 688 -33.86 1.84 -6.75
N PRO A 689 -32.81 1.31 -7.36
CA PRO A 689 -31.57 2.07 -7.68
C PRO A 689 -31.82 3.30 -8.56
N SER A 690 -32.96 3.40 -9.27
CA SER A 690 -33.39 4.59 -10.04
C SER A 690 -34.06 5.66 -9.20
N GLY A 691 -34.41 5.36 -7.94
CA GLY A 691 -35.10 6.31 -7.04
C GLY A 691 -36.63 6.15 -7.00
N ASP A 692 -37.19 5.12 -7.66
CA ASP A 692 -38.62 4.86 -7.67
C ASP A 692 -39.03 4.20 -6.35
N ALA A 693 -39.85 4.92 -5.57
CA ALA A 693 -40.38 4.45 -4.28
C ALA A 693 -41.71 3.70 -4.44
N SER A 694 -41.85 2.60 -3.73
CA SER A 694 -43.06 1.79 -3.63
C SER A 694 -43.28 1.30 -2.20
N THR A 695 -44.52 0.99 -1.85
CA THR A 695 -44.83 0.39 -0.55
C THR A 695 -44.47 -1.09 -0.58
N LEU A 696 -43.52 -1.49 0.26
CA LEU A 696 -43.17 -2.91 0.47
C LEU A 696 -44.10 -3.53 1.54
N VAL A 697 -44.09 -2.96 2.74
CA VAL A 697 -44.98 -3.41 3.85
C VAL A 697 -46.03 -2.35 4.07
N ALA A 698 -47.28 -2.74 3.87
CA ALA A 698 -48.39 -1.80 3.98
C ALA A 698 -48.67 -1.39 5.44
N PRO A 699 -49.27 -0.19 5.68
CA PRO A 699 -49.62 0.26 7.02
C PRO A 699 -50.54 -0.71 7.78
N SER A 700 -51.33 -1.52 7.05
CA SER A 700 -52.24 -2.52 7.62
C SER A 700 -51.55 -3.81 8.08
N ALA A 701 -50.25 -3.98 7.84
CA ALA A 701 -49.51 -5.22 8.15
C ALA A 701 -49.08 -5.33 9.62
N GLY A 702 -49.42 -4.36 10.47
CA GLY A 702 -49.23 -4.44 11.93
C GLY A 702 -47.91 -3.93 12.45
N LEU A 703 -47.10 -3.26 11.62
CA LEU A 703 -45.91 -2.56 12.11
C LEU A 703 -46.36 -1.27 12.84
N VAL A 704 -45.79 -0.98 14.02
CA VAL A 704 -46.10 0.20 14.82
C VAL A 704 -44.80 0.91 15.19
N GLN A 705 -44.64 2.12 14.71
CA GLN A 705 -43.43 2.92 14.93
C GLN A 705 -42.13 2.14 14.55
N PRO A 706 -42.02 1.66 13.29
CA PRO A 706 -40.79 0.99 12.85
C PRO A 706 -39.62 1.96 12.83
N ILE A 707 -38.46 1.54 13.35
CA ILE A 707 -37.27 2.39 13.45
C ILE A 707 -36.06 1.76 12.78
N GLY A 708 -35.41 0.74 13.39
CA GLY A 708 -34.19 0.14 12.84
C GLY A 708 -34.47 -0.85 11.72
N LEU A 709 -33.62 -0.85 10.72
CA LEU A 709 -33.67 -1.78 9.60
C LEU A 709 -32.28 -2.41 9.40
N VAL A 710 -32.25 -3.72 9.20
CA VAL A 710 -31.02 -4.42 8.78
C VAL A 710 -31.37 -5.64 7.92
N MET A 711 -30.56 -5.92 6.90
CA MET A 711 -30.67 -7.19 6.16
C MET A 711 -30.03 -8.30 6.97
N SER A 712 -30.77 -9.35 7.23
CA SER A 712 -30.30 -10.55 7.90
C SER A 712 -29.40 -11.38 6.95
N PRO A 713 -28.46 -12.18 7.48
CA PRO A 713 -27.58 -13.02 6.67
C PRO A 713 -28.30 -14.01 5.72
N ASP A 714 -29.48 -14.45 6.08
CA ASP A 714 -30.33 -15.34 5.27
C ASP A 714 -31.25 -14.58 4.28
N GLY A 715 -31.10 -13.25 4.18
CA GLY A 715 -31.78 -12.41 3.22
C GLY A 715 -33.12 -11.81 3.66
N ALA A 716 -33.59 -12.06 4.88
CA ALA A 716 -34.78 -11.39 5.40
C ALA A 716 -34.48 -9.94 5.82
N LEU A 717 -35.46 -9.05 5.78
CA LEU A 717 -35.39 -7.71 6.33
C LEU A 717 -35.88 -7.73 7.79
N LEU A 718 -35.01 -7.39 8.73
CA LEU A 718 -35.38 -7.22 10.13
C LEU A 718 -35.82 -5.79 10.38
N VAL A 719 -36.90 -5.62 11.11
CA VAL A 719 -37.51 -4.33 11.43
C VAL A 719 -37.71 -4.21 12.93
N SER A 720 -37.03 -3.27 13.59
CA SER A 720 -37.34 -2.96 14.98
C SER A 720 -38.62 -2.15 15.10
N ASN A 721 -39.55 -2.62 15.91
CA ASN A 721 -40.89 -2.11 16.12
C ASN A 721 -40.96 -1.49 17.50
N ALA A 722 -40.84 -0.16 17.62
CA ALA A 722 -40.73 0.50 18.93
C ALA A 722 -42.05 0.47 19.75
N GLY A 723 -43.17 0.54 19.06
CA GLY A 723 -44.48 0.53 19.73
C GLY A 723 -44.73 -0.77 20.52
N PRO A 724 -44.67 -1.95 19.90
CA PRO A 724 -44.90 -3.23 20.61
C PRO A 724 -43.64 -3.76 21.32
N GLY A 725 -42.46 -3.15 21.12
CA GLY A 725 -41.19 -3.65 21.68
C GLY A 725 -40.72 -4.95 21.09
N THR A 726 -40.77 -5.07 19.74
CA THR A 726 -40.40 -6.30 19.02
C THR A 726 -39.43 -6.02 17.88
N VAL A 727 -38.79 -7.06 17.38
CA VAL A 727 -38.17 -7.09 16.05
C VAL A 727 -39.01 -8.00 15.17
N ALA A 728 -39.53 -7.48 14.07
CA ALA A 728 -40.27 -8.24 13.07
C ALA A 728 -39.33 -8.71 11.96
N ARG A 729 -39.67 -9.84 11.36
CA ARG A 729 -38.97 -10.41 10.22
C ARG A 729 -39.87 -10.32 8.97
N VAL A 730 -39.34 -9.76 7.90
CA VAL A 730 -40.08 -9.42 6.69
C VAL A 730 -39.39 -9.99 5.46
N ASP A 731 -40.15 -10.50 4.51
CA ASP A 731 -39.67 -10.87 3.18
C ASP A 731 -39.44 -9.60 2.32
N PRO A 732 -38.20 -9.31 1.91
CA PRO A 732 -37.87 -8.08 1.18
C PRO A 732 -38.36 -8.06 -0.28
N VAL A 733 -38.93 -9.19 -0.76
CA VAL A 733 -39.49 -9.32 -2.13
C VAL A 733 -40.98 -9.08 -2.12
N SER A 734 -41.70 -9.83 -1.29
CA SER A 734 -43.20 -9.75 -1.23
C SER A 734 -43.73 -8.75 -0.22
N GLY A 735 -42.91 -8.30 0.75
CA GLY A 735 -43.33 -7.47 1.86
C GLY A 735 -44.14 -8.24 2.94
N ALA A 736 -44.22 -9.56 2.86
CA ALA A 736 -44.92 -10.35 3.86
C ALA A 736 -44.19 -10.30 5.21
N VAL A 737 -44.90 -10.02 6.30
CA VAL A 737 -44.36 -10.14 7.65
C VAL A 737 -44.32 -11.63 8.01
N LEU A 738 -43.11 -12.21 7.99
CA LEU A 738 -42.87 -13.62 8.23
C LEU A 738 -43.05 -13.99 9.72
N ASP A 739 -42.56 -13.10 10.58
CA ASP A 739 -42.70 -13.18 12.03
C ASP A 739 -42.80 -11.77 12.62
N PRO A 740 -43.89 -11.37 13.22
CA PRO A 740 -44.06 -10.03 13.75
C PRO A 740 -43.37 -9.76 15.09
N ALA A 741 -42.87 -10.83 15.76
CA ALA A 741 -42.25 -10.78 17.08
C ALA A 741 -41.08 -11.75 17.22
N TRP A 742 -40.27 -11.87 16.17
CA TRP A 742 -39.06 -12.72 16.12
C TRP A 742 -38.13 -12.50 17.32
N ILE A 743 -38.00 -11.26 17.81
CA ILE A 743 -37.51 -10.90 19.12
C ILE A 743 -38.60 -10.06 19.81
N ALA A 744 -38.87 -10.29 21.08
CA ALA A 744 -39.90 -9.56 21.82
C ALA A 744 -39.44 -9.15 23.24
N GLY A 745 -40.25 -8.35 23.92
CA GLY A 745 -39.96 -7.91 25.29
C GLY A 745 -38.92 -6.80 25.38
N LEU A 746 -38.77 -5.99 24.31
CA LEU A 746 -37.80 -4.90 24.24
C LEU A 746 -38.45 -3.56 24.64
N ASP A 747 -37.69 -2.71 25.33
CA ASP A 747 -38.15 -1.40 25.76
C ASP A 747 -37.63 -0.28 24.84
N GLY A 748 -38.27 -0.12 23.68
CA GLY A 748 -37.92 0.85 22.64
C GLY A 748 -36.73 0.42 21.78
N PRO A 749 -36.82 -0.71 21.01
CA PRO A 749 -35.75 -1.17 20.11
C PRO A 749 -35.46 -0.14 18.99
N ARG A 750 -34.20 0.01 18.64
CA ARG A 750 -33.67 1.00 17.70
C ARG A 750 -32.81 0.36 16.63
N GLY A 751 -31.66 0.95 16.33
CA GLY A 751 -30.74 0.48 15.31
C GLY A 751 -30.19 -0.91 15.59
N MET A 752 -29.93 -1.64 14.51
CA MET A 752 -29.45 -3.02 14.52
C MET A 752 -28.28 -3.20 13.55
N VAL A 753 -27.37 -4.11 13.91
CA VAL A 753 -26.26 -4.52 13.01
C VAL A 753 -25.83 -5.94 13.32
N PHE A 754 -25.38 -6.67 12.29
CA PHE A 754 -24.71 -7.96 12.46
C PHE A 754 -23.19 -7.80 12.48
N ASP A 755 -22.50 -8.52 13.36
CA ASP A 755 -21.03 -8.68 13.29
C ASP A 755 -20.63 -9.76 12.28
N ALA A 756 -19.31 -9.98 12.11
CA ALA A 756 -18.78 -10.97 11.19
C ALA A 756 -19.10 -12.41 11.59
N SER A 757 -19.43 -12.65 12.87
CA SER A 757 -19.86 -13.93 13.40
C SER A 757 -21.37 -14.14 13.34
N PHE A 758 -22.09 -13.20 12.70
CA PHE A 758 -23.55 -13.18 12.59
C PHE A 758 -24.30 -13.01 13.92
N HIS A 759 -23.68 -12.37 14.92
CA HIS A 759 -24.41 -11.92 16.09
C HIS A 759 -25.09 -10.59 15.79
N LEU A 760 -26.37 -10.49 16.14
CA LEU A 760 -27.15 -9.26 16.02
C LEU A 760 -26.94 -8.41 17.27
N TYR A 761 -26.53 -7.15 17.08
CA TYR A 761 -26.48 -6.13 18.14
C TYR A 761 -27.62 -5.15 17.93
N LEU A 762 -28.39 -4.93 18.96
CA LEU A 762 -29.61 -4.13 18.94
C LEU A 762 -29.58 -3.07 20.06
N GLY A 763 -29.66 -1.80 19.70
CA GLY A 763 -29.83 -0.71 20.64
C GLY A 763 -31.20 -0.70 21.24
N VAL A 764 -31.31 -0.60 22.58
CA VAL A 764 -32.58 -0.52 23.31
C VAL A 764 -32.61 0.77 24.11
N ARG A 765 -33.49 1.66 23.69
CA ARG A 765 -33.51 3.08 24.10
C ARG A 765 -33.75 3.28 25.60
N TRP A 766 -34.84 2.76 26.13
CA TRP A 766 -35.26 3.09 27.49
C TRP A 766 -34.50 2.35 28.58
N THR A 767 -33.92 1.22 28.25
CA THR A 767 -32.97 0.52 29.14
C THR A 767 -31.53 1.02 29.03
N ASN A 768 -31.23 1.86 28.05
CA ASN A 768 -29.86 2.33 27.76
C ASN A 768 -28.85 1.19 27.54
N THR A 769 -29.25 0.14 26.83
CA THR A 769 -28.45 -1.05 26.58
C THR A 769 -28.26 -1.32 25.10
N VAL A 770 -27.29 -2.14 24.80
CA VAL A 770 -27.16 -2.85 23.51
C VAL A 770 -27.28 -4.33 23.82
N ASN A 771 -28.27 -4.99 23.26
CA ASN A 771 -28.49 -6.40 23.45
C ASN A 771 -27.86 -7.21 22.33
N ARG A 772 -27.43 -8.45 22.61
CA ARG A 772 -26.82 -9.35 21.63
C ARG A 772 -27.69 -10.59 21.44
N TYR A 773 -27.83 -11.01 20.19
CA TYR A 773 -28.62 -12.19 19.80
C TYR A 773 -27.82 -13.02 18.78
N ASP A 774 -28.13 -14.32 18.70
CA ASP A 774 -27.65 -15.15 17.59
C ASP A 774 -28.47 -14.92 16.30
N VAL A 775 -28.12 -15.63 15.25
CA VAL A 775 -28.78 -15.52 13.94
C VAL A 775 -30.24 -16.01 13.95
N ASP A 776 -30.64 -16.78 14.95
CA ASP A 776 -32.00 -17.30 15.15
C ASP A 776 -32.85 -16.42 16.09
N GLY A 777 -32.27 -15.32 16.61
CA GLY A 777 -32.95 -14.39 17.52
C GLY A 777 -32.92 -14.79 19.00
N ASN A 778 -32.12 -15.79 19.37
CA ASN A 778 -31.94 -16.16 20.77
C ASN A 778 -31.00 -15.19 21.47
N ALA A 779 -31.38 -14.72 22.67
CA ALA A 779 -30.56 -13.81 23.44
C ALA A 779 -29.22 -14.44 23.86
N LEU A 780 -28.15 -13.72 23.60
CA LEU A 780 -26.80 -14.07 24.05
C LEU A 780 -26.40 -13.16 25.21
N PRO A 781 -25.79 -13.70 26.28
CA PRO A 781 -25.36 -12.88 27.39
C PRO A 781 -24.27 -11.91 26.98
N ILE A 782 -24.39 -10.68 27.47
CA ILE A 782 -23.31 -9.69 27.35
C ILE A 782 -23.37 -8.72 28.53
N THR A 783 -22.24 -8.46 29.17
CA THR A 783 -22.12 -7.52 30.28
C THR A 783 -21.20 -6.38 29.87
N PHE A 784 -21.67 -5.14 30.01
CA PHE A 784 -20.90 -3.95 29.69
C PHE A 784 -20.30 -3.31 30.95
N THR A 785 -19.06 -2.83 30.79
CA THR A 785 -18.32 -2.02 31.76
C THR A 785 -17.82 -0.74 31.10
N GLY A 786 -17.45 0.26 31.88
CA GLY A 786 -16.93 1.53 31.37
C GLY A 786 -17.97 2.65 31.36
N THR A 787 -18.01 3.44 30.30
CA THR A 787 -18.91 4.60 30.16
C THR A 787 -20.35 4.16 29.93
N ALA A 788 -21.29 4.75 30.62
CA ALA A 788 -22.73 4.44 30.44
C ALA A 788 -23.25 4.88 29.07
N LEU A 789 -24.11 4.07 28.47
CA LEU A 789 -24.90 4.45 27.30
C LEU A 789 -26.06 5.38 27.70
N GLY A 790 -26.56 6.17 26.76
CA GLY A 790 -27.70 7.07 26.98
C GLY A 790 -28.54 7.25 25.70
N GLU A 791 -29.70 6.60 25.63
CA GLU A 791 -30.59 6.58 24.48
C GLU A 791 -29.86 6.11 23.17
N PRO A 792 -29.36 4.86 23.10
CA PRO A 792 -28.72 4.35 21.88
C PRO A 792 -29.68 4.42 20.70
N PHE A 793 -29.21 4.96 19.57
CA PHE A 793 -30.02 5.12 18.36
C PHE A 793 -29.46 4.29 17.20
N GLY A 794 -28.38 4.70 16.57
CA GLY A 794 -27.71 3.98 15.51
C GLY A 794 -26.65 3.04 16.08
N VAL A 795 -26.55 1.85 15.52
CA VAL A 795 -25.52 0.85 15.85
C VAL A 795 -24.81 0.46 14.58
N ALA A 796 -23.50 0.44 14.61
CA ALA A 796 -22.67 0.02 13.50
C ALA A 796 -21.49 -0.82 14.00
N VAL A 797 -20.93 -1.68 13.15
CA VAL A 797 -19.81 -2.54 13.50
C VAL A 797 -18.67 -2.34 12.49
N ASP A 798 -17.45 -2.31 12.96
CA ASP A 798 -16.31 -2.27 12.08
C ASP A 798 -15.78 -3.68 11.75
N ALA A 799 -14.84 -3.76 10.82
CA ALA A 799 -14.25 -5.02 10.39
C ALA A 799 -13.46 -5.77 11.50
N SER A 800 -13.28 -5.18 12.68
CA SER A 800 -12.72 -5.81 13.89
C SER A 800 -13.77 -6.20 14.91
N ASP A 801 -15.03 -6.24 14.51
CA ASP A 801 -16.19 -6.51 15.39
C ASP A 801 -16.31 -5.52 16.57
N ARG A 802 -15.71 -4.33 16.45
CA ARG A 802 -15.94 -3.25 17.43
C ARG A 802 -17.26 -2.55 17.10
N ILE A 803 -18.07 -2.38 18.10
CA ILE A 803 -19.41 -1.80 17.93
C ILE A 803 -19.35 -0.31 18.22
N TYR A 804 -20.02 0.47 17.39
CA TYR A 804 -20.17 1.91 17.57
C TYR A 804 -21.64 2.23 17.73
N VAL A 805 -21.96 3.02 18.75
CA VAL A 805 -23.34 3.33 19.13
C VAL A 805 -23.49 4.83 19.22
N SER A 806 -24.40 5.40 18.43
CA SER A 806 -24.77 6.79 18.60
C SER A 806 -25.65 6.94 19.86
N ASN A 807 -25.25 7.88 20.70
CA ASN A 807 -25.83 8.15 22.00
C ASN A 807 -26.48 9.53 21.96
N SER A 808 -27.77 9.60 21.66
CA SER A 808 -28.47 10.86 21.41
C SER A 808 -28.59 11.72 22.67
N ALA A 809 -28.85 11.13 23.84
CA ALA A 809 -28.92 11.87 25.10
C ALA A 809 -27.59 12.46 25.58
N ARG A 810 -26.45 11.89 25.14
CA ARG A 810 -25.11 12.31 25.56
C ARG A 810 -24.36 13.09 24.49
N ASN A 811 -24.88 13.18 23.27
CA ASN A 811 -24.20 13.81 22.14
C ASN A 811 -22.84 13.18 21.81
N VAL A 812 -22.75 11.86 21.91
CA VAL A 812 -21.50 11.11 21.66
C VAL A 812 -21.77 9.87 20.81
N VAL A 813 -20.72 9.38 20.15
CA VAL A 813 -20.67 8.00 19.68
C VAL A 813 -19.78 7.23 20.64
N ASN A 814 -20.29 6.15 21.22
CA ASN A 814 -19.51 5.23 22.02
C ASN A 814 -18.91 4.13 21.16
N ARG A 815 -17.75 3.65 21.58
CA ARG A 815 -17.12 2.43 21.05
C ARG A 815 -17.22 1.34 22.10
N ILE A 816 -17.64 0.15 21.69
CA ILE A 816 -17.71 -1.06 22.52
C ILE A 816 -16.75 -2.09 21.94
N VAL A 817 -15.81 -2.55 22.75
CA VAL A 817 -14.90 -3.66 22.41
C VAL A 817 -15.40 -4.90 23.13
N VAL A 818 -15.85 -5.91 22.37
CA VAL A 818 -16.42 -7.15 22.91
C VAL A 818 -15.33 -8.22 23.00
N SER A 819 -15.32 -8.96 24.12
CA SER A 819 -14.47 -10.13 24.33
C SER A 819 -15.26 -11.19 25.09
N GLY A 820 -15.65 -12.27 24.40
CA GLY A 820 -16.56 -13.27 24.94
C GLY A 820 -17.92 -12.66 25.31
N ASP A 821 -18.31 -12.79 26.58
CA ASP A 821 -19.60 -12.26 27.09
C ASP A 821 -19.44 -10.92 27.82
N SER A 822 -18.34 -10.21 27.59
CA SER A 822 -18.10 -8.89 28.18
C SER A 822 -17.74 -7.87 27.12
N GLY A 823 -18.16 -6.63 27.34
CA GLY A 823 -17.86 -5.48 26.48
C GLY A 823 -17.39 -4.28 27.29
N VAL A 824 -16.34 -3.61 26.82
CA VAL A 824 -15.86 -2.35 27.41
C VAL A 824 -16.36 -1.18 26.56
N VAL A 825 -17.16 -0.30 27.18
CA VAL A 825 -17.73 0.90 26.57
C VAL A 825 -16.83 2.09 26.85
N SER A 826 -16.49 2.86 25.83
CA SER A 826 -15.73 4.11 25.93
C SER A 826 -16.33 5.19 25.05
N ASP A 827 -16.20 6.47 25.44
CA ASP A 827 -16.57 7.58 24.57
C ASP A 827 -15.54 7.63 23.43
N PHE A 828 -16.02 7.68 22.19
CA PHE A 828 -15.18 7.70 21.00
C PHE A 828 -15.21 9.03 20.28
N ALA A 829 -16.40 9.54 19.92
CA ALA A 829 -16.55 10.87 19.33
C ALA A 829 -17.56 11.67 20.18
N THR A 830 -17.19 12.89 20.57
CA THR A 830 -17.98 13.74 21.47
C THR A 830 -18.41 15.03 20.76
N GLY A 831 -19.45 15.70 21.31
CA GLY A 831 -19.94 16.95 20.74
C GLY A 831 -20.71 16.80 19.41
N LEU A 832 -21.36 15.66 19.20
CA LEU A 832 -22.22 15.39 18.05
C LEU A 832 -23.67 15.81 18.38
N PRO A 833 -24.21 16.83 17.73
CA PRO A 833 -25.55 17.34 18.10
C PRO A 833 -26.67 16.34 17.77
N ASN A 834 -27.11 15.57 18.75
CA ASN A 834 -28.13 14.51 18.64
C ASN A 834 -27.79 13.52 17.51
N PRO A 835 -26.76 12.68 17.69
CA PRO A 835 -26.34 11.76 16.67
C PRO A 835 -27.38 10.65 16.41
N GLY A 836 -27.75 10.49 15.16
CA GLY A 836 -28.68 9.52 14.63
C GLY A 836 -27.98 8.30 14.05
N GLY A 837 -28.26 7.97 12.78
CA GLY A 837 -27.67 6.84 12.09
C GLY A 837 -26.16 6.98 11.90
N ILE A 838 -25.49 5.84 11.91
CA ILE A 838 -24.07 5.68 11.65
C ILE A 838 -23.92 4.76 10.45
N VAL A 839 -23.08 5.14 9.49
CA VAL A 839 -22.70 4.27 8.38
C VAL A 839 -21.20 4.13 8.33
N PHE A 840 -20.74 2.88 8.27
CA PHE A 840 -19.32 2.58 8.09
C PHE A 840 -18.86 2.76 6.65
N ASN A 841 -17.58 3.04 6.53
CA ASN A 841 -16.90 3.30 5.27
C ASN A 841 -16.03 2.10 4.85
N GLY A 842 -16.38 0.93 5.32
CA GLY A 842 -15.64 -0.29 5.05
C GLY A 842 -16.22 -1.18 3.97
#